data_d2330c84df52c92ee9e1f6564e210768
#
_entry.id   d2330c84df52c92ee9e1f6564e210768
#
_cell.length_a   1.000
_cell.length_b   1.000
_cell.length_c   1.000
_cell.angle_alpha   90.00
_cell.angle_beta   90.00
_cell.angle_gamma   90.00
#
_symmetry.space_group_name_H-M   'P 1'
#
loop_
_entity.id
_entity.type
_entity.pdbx_description
1 polymer ?
#
loop_
_entity_poly.entity_id
_entity_poly.type
_entity_poly.pdbx_seq_one_letter_code
_entity_poly.pdbx_strand_id
1 'polypeptide(L)'
;MKTLILLTFFALYSSISIAQQKGKTDSIYIHGRVVEKLSQRPIEDASIMAINTQGDIVSSTKTVDYYKLYGVDGGGDVLIEFSLAVPNFGNYTLLVQKDKFLELNYPITVPEKQYGKRTTLYEIGDLSLERVIELGEATVKASKVMMLIKGDTIIYNADAFQLSNGSLLDKLIEQLPGVSLKNGGQILVNGEFVSSLLIDGKDFFNGDAAVALRNLPAYAVNKVKVYRRGAEDSYLTMKDTTDRRQDPLVMDVRLRKDYHSRWLGNISLGGGTHSRYNLRGFAMHSSDILRFTAYGRLNNVGDTRRPTEGDTWSIEDFSTSPTIDKEGGADIYWQSLRSKAYMTASLKGGQQIETIGSGTMSHHYLTDGTFYDGLEKTIGDNRSHSFEYNGRFVLPLRKVFIEFKSLLEYQKTEQNTTSQSALLKTLSSAITIPIDSVRSPIYAPYLISDSQSKDAGMTKNLTTALGGLVKFVSPLTGNTITLDTDASFYDGKASNHYLGDRFTWNVSDRMMKENSASLPSQTYSLGTKIDYEISLKAFRWKLSYGYSYLYTKQDRDIPFDIINSYSYNARHNRHNLQSDLEWIKDGHILLLRLPLSFEKRTANDTRATQIQKHYTLFTPSFTWLSPFGLYAYYNLSVDPQKMSQLFDITDTYNMQQIYKGNPHLKPSQQHTFELNYSSKAKKSAQAWHANTRYSLGHNEVVYTYLLNTATGVYTLTPKNVSGNYLVSLDAGYSRSLDTQNHWTLSSEVGAWIQHQSYFTTTSLTNMERGSSNSENFKANLRLTWCLPQLQINLKTGVQTLSATNNRANHYGGTDWVNGILLNYNLPYDFQINSDFTLFLRSGYSLAGIRHCSSLWNASISKSFGKHLGFRLEAYDLLHQLNSIERIATASYWQEKNKLTLPKYFMLNATWIF
;
A
#
# COMPACT_ATOMS: atom_id res chain seq x y z
N MET A 1 26.41 -18.63 7.24
CA MET A 1 25.29 -18.61 6.29
C MET A 1 24.83 -19.99 5.80
N LYS A 2 25.71 -20.89 5.35
CA LYS A 2 25.29 -22.26 4.95
C LYS A 2 24.70 -23.13 6.10
N THR A 3 25.14 -22.93 7.33
CA THR A 3 24.68 -23.68 8.51
C THR A 3 23.32 -23.23 9.05
N LEU A 4 22.94 -21.96 8.85
CA LEU A 4 21.66 -21.42 9.33
C LEU A 4 20.49 -21.85 8.45
N ILE A 5 20.72 -21.96 7.13
CA ILE A 5 19.70 -22.42 6.16
C ILE A 5 19.42 -23.93 6.33
N LEU A 6 20.44 -24.70 6.69
CA LEU A 6 20.24 -26.14 6.96
C LEU A 6 19.49 -26.41 8.26
N LEU A 7 19.66 -25.58 9.29
CA LEU A 7 18.96 -25.72 10.56
C LEU A 7 17.47 -25.39 10.46
N THR A 8 17.09 -24.43 9.63
CA THR A 8 15.67 -24.12 9.38
C THR A 8 14.98 -25.23 8.56
N PHE A 9 15.69 -25.87 7.62
CA PHE A 9 15.15 -27.01 6.88
C PHE A 9 15.04 -28.27 7.76
N PHE A 10 15.97 -28.49 8.68
CA PHE A 10 15.94 -29.66 9.56
C PHE A 10 14.90 -29.55 10.67
N ALA A 11 14.64 -28.34 11.19
CA ALA A 11 13.56 -28.08 12.14
C ALA A 11 12.16 -28.26 11.52
N LEU A 12 12.00 -27.98 10.23
CA LEU A 12 10.77 -28.25 9.49
C LEU A 12 10.55 -29.74 9.21
N TYR A 13 11.63 -30.52 8.99
CA TYR A 13 11.52 -31.95 8.70
C TYR A 13 11.21 -32.80 9.95
N SER A 14 11.69 -32.38 11.13
CA SER A 14 11.40 -33.07 12.41
C SER A 14 9.98 -32.81 12.92
N SER A 15 9.34 -31.71 12.53
CA SER A 15 7.96 -31.40 12.96
C SER A 15 6.89 -32.16 12.16
N ILE A 16 7.23 -32.69 10.99
CA ILE A 16 6.28 -33.43 10.13
C ILE A 16 6.10 -34.87 10.56
N SER A 17 7.06 -35.44 11.35
CA SER A 17 7.03 -36.83 11.75
C SER A 17 6.18 -37.13 13.00
N ILE A 18 5.65 -36.12 13.70
CA ILE A 18 4.89 -36.35 14.96
C ILE A 18 3.36 -36.39 14.74
N ALA A 19 2.85 -36.12 13.55
CA ALA A 19 1.42 -36.04 13.28
C ALA A 19 0.79 -37.35 12.73
N GLN A 20 1.42 -38.52 12.88
CA GLN A 20 0.83 -39.80 12.55
C GLN A 20 0.54 -40.66 13.81
N GLN A 21 -0.39 -40.18 14.64
CA GLN A 21 -1.16 -41.11 15.49
C GLN A 21 -2.58 -41.22 14.93
N LYS A 22 -2.83 -42.33 14.25
CA LYS A 22 -4.16 -42.79 13.86
C LYS A 22 -5.03 -43.02 15.10
N GLY A 23 -5.75 -42.03 15.53
CA GLY A 23 -6.98 -42.21 16.28
C GLY A 23 -8.04 -42.75 15.32
N LYS A 24 -8.47 -44.01 15.49
CA LYS A 24 -9.68 -44.54 14.83
C LYS A 24 -10.88 -43.77 15.35
N THR A 25 -11.27 -42.71 14.64
CA THR A 25 -12.56 -42.07 14.85
C THR A 25 -13.63 -42.92 14.18
N ASP A 26 -14.55 -43.36 14.99
CA ASP A 26 -15.81 -43.98 14.52
C ASP A 26 -16.55 -42.99 13.62
N SER A 27 -16.75 -43.32 12.33
CA SER A 27 -17.38 -42.44 11.37
C SER A 27 -18.82 -42.85 11.11
N ILE A 28 -19.71 -41.89 10.89
CA ILE A 28 -21.10 -42.09 10.41
C ILE A 28 -21.07 -41.82 8.91
N TYR A 29 -21.63 -42.77 8.14
CA TYR A 29 -21.67 -42.64 6.69
C TYR A 29 -23.11 -42.39 6.22
N ILE A 30 -23.30 -41.39 5.38
CA ILE A 30 -24.52 -41.11 4.65
C ILE A 30 -24.39 -41.76 3.27
N HIS A 31 -25.34 -42.60 2.89
CA HIS A 31 -25.35 -43.32 1.62
C HIS A 31 -26.60 -42.99 0.79
N GLY A 32 -26.45 -42.85 -0.53
CA GLY A 32 -27.56 -42.57 -1.42
C GLY A 32 -27.15 -42.47 -2.87
N ARG A 33 -28.11 -42.20 -3.73
CA ARG A 33 -27.90 -42.01 -5.17
C ARG A 33 -28.32 -40.60 -5.59
N VAL A 34 -27.67 -40.09 -6.64
CA VAL A 34 -28.11 -38.87 -7.30
C VAL A 34 -28.70 -39.23 -8.66
N VAL A 35 -29.96 -38.88 -8.90
CA VAL A 35 -30.68 -39.21 -10.13
C VAL A 35 -31.19 -37.96 -10.84
N GLU A 36 -31.33 -38.01 -12.16
CA GLU A 36 -32.00 -36.96 -12.93
C GLU A 36 -33.54 -37.03 -12.73
N LYS A 37 -34.14 -35.93 -12.35
CA LYS A 37 -35.57 -35.85 -11.96
C LYS A 37 -36.54 -36.38 -13.01
N LEU A 38 -36.27 -36.13 -14.30
CA LEU A 38 -37.16 -36.55 -15.41
C LEU A 38 -36.90 -37.98 -15.87
N SER A 39 -35.65 -38.39 -16.04
CA SER A 39 -35.30 -39.70 -16.60
C SER A 39 -35.09 -40.78 -15.53
N GLN A 40 -34.99 -40.42 -14.26
CA GLN A 40 -34.67 -41.28 -13.12
C GLN A 40 -33.34 -42.03 -13.30
N ARG A 41 -32.48 -41.58 -14.23
CA ARG A 41 -31.17 -42.17 -14.47
C ARG A 41 -30.16 -41.67 -13.43
N PRO A 42 -29.32 -42.54 -12.91
CA PRO A 42 -28.27 -42.12 -11.98
C PRO A 42 -27.23 -41.22 -12.66
N ILE A 43 -26.72 -40.25 -11.89
CA ILE A 43 -25.76 -39.23 -12.34
C ILE A 43 -24.40 -39.53 -11.76
N GLU A 44 -23.42 -39.86 -12.61
CA GLU A 44 -22.01 -40.04 -12.26
C GLU A 44 -21.28 -38.72 -12.04
N ASP A 45 -20.31 -38.69 -11.13
CA ASP A 45 -19.45 -37.51 -10.87
C ASP A 45 -20.22 -36.25 -10.42
N ALA A 46 -21.35 -36.44 -9.74
CA ALA A 46 -22.03 -35.36 -9.02
C ALA A 46 -21.30 -35.14 -7.67
N SER A 47 -21.05 -33.88 -7.35
CA SER A 47 -20.38 -33.49 -6.09
C SER A 47 -21.43 -33.32 -4.98
N ILE A 48 -21.20 -34.00 -3.84
CA ILE A 48 -22.06 -33.92 -2.66
C ILE A 48 -21.24 -33.38 -1.50
N MET A 49 -21.71 -32.32 -0.85
CA MET A 49 -21.06 -31.69 0.29
C MET A 49 -22.03 -31.63 1.47
N ALA A 50 -21.59 -32.08 2.65
CA ALA A 50 -22.34 -31.91 3.89
C ALA A 50 -21.99 -30.58 4.54
N ILE A 51 -22.98 -29.77 4.79
CA ILE A 51 -22.88 -28.46 5.43
C ILE A 51 -23.56 -28.55 6.80
N ASN A 52 -22.83 -28.15 7.85
CA ASN A 52 -23.37 -28.11 9.21
C ASN A 52 -24.32 -26.91 9.41
N THR A 53 -24.93 -26.81 10.58
CA THR A 53 -25.85 -25.71 10.92
C THR A 53 -25.15 -24.33 11.02
N GLN A 54 -23.82 -24.31 11.04
CA GLN A 54 -22.98 -23.10 11.07
C GLN A 54 -22.59 -22.64 9.66
N GLY A 55 -22.94 -23.41 8.61
CA GLY A 55 -22.63 -23.10 7.23
C GLY A 55 -21.25 -23.61 6.76
N ASP A 56 -20.55 -24.42 7.55
CA ASP A 56 -19.25 -25.00 7.18
C ASP A 56 -19.42 -26.31 6.45
N ILE A 57 -18.61 -26.53 5.41
CA ILE A 57 -18.53 -27.83 4.72
C ILE A 57 -17.69 -28.78 5.62
N VAL A 58 -18.34 -29.78 6.20
CA VAL A 58 -17.70 -30.75 7.08
C VAL A 58 -17.15 -31.96 6.35
N SER A 59 -17.69 -32.26 5.18
CA SER A 59 -17.27 -33.41 4.34
C SER A 59 -17.76 -33.24 2.90
N SER A 60 -17.05 -33.85 1.96
CA SER A 60 -17.46 -33.87 0.55
C SER A 60 -17.11 -35.20 -0.12
N THR A 61 -17.91 -35.62 -1.09
CA THR A 61 -17.71 -36.84 -1.90
C THR A 61 -18.27 -36.62 -3.30
N LYS A 62 -18.11 -37.63 -4.18
CA LYS A 62 -18.74 -37.64 -5.50
C LYS A 62 -19.50 -38.98 -5.72
N THR A 63 -20.50 -38.96 -6.59
CA THR A 63 -21.10 -40.18 -7.05
C THR A 63 -20.16 -40.95 -7.97
N VAL A 64 -19.97 -42.22 -7.72
CA VAL A 64 -19.02 -43.10 -8.42
C VAL A 64 -19.73 -44.36 -8.85
N ASP A 65 -19.40 -44.87 -10.05
CA ASP A 65 -19.79 -46.20 -10.46
C ASP A 65 -18.91 -47.23 -9.74
N TYR A 66 -19.50 -47.97 -8.81
CA TYR A 66 -18.79 -48.97 -8.00
C TYR A 66 -18.25 -50.12 -8.83
N TYR A 67 -18.91 -50.52 -9.96
CA TYR A 67 -18.37 -51.57 -10.81
C TYR A 67 -17.11 -51.14 -11.56
N LYS A 68 -17.04 -49.87 -12.01
CA LYS A 68 -15.85 -49.30 -12.62
C LYS A 68 -14.69 -49.16 -11.61
N LEU A 69 -15.02 -48.84 -10.38
CA LEU A 69 -14.01 -48.59 -9.33
C LEU A 69 -13.28 -49.90 -8.94
N TYR A 70 -13.97 -51.04 -8.96
CA TYR A 70 -13.44 -52.36 -8.56
C TYR A 70 -13.07 -53.28 -9.75
N GLY A 71 -13.11 -52.77 -10.98
CA GLY A 71 -12.65 -53.53 -12.18
C GLY A 71 -13.47 -54.76 -12.50
N VAL A 72 -14.76 -54.76 -12.12
CA VAL A 72 -15.67 -55.89 -12.38
C VAL A 72 -16.50 -55.54 -13.64
N ASP A 73 -16.15 -56.17 -14.77
CA ASP A 73 -16.97 -56.14 -15.99
C ASP A 73 -18.24 -57.00 -15.77
N GLY A 74 -19.27 -56.40 -15.20
CA GLY A 74 -20.55 -57.06 -14.99
C GLY A 74 -21.64 -56.46 -15.89
N GLY A 75 -22.20 -57.28 -16.77
CA GLY A 75 -23.35 -56.91 -17.59
C GLY A 75 -24.67 -56.73 -16.83
N GLY A 76 -24.65 -55.96 -15.72
CA GLY A 76 -25.79 -55.60 -14.88
C GLY A 76 -26.02 -54.08 -14.83
N ASP A 77 -27.13 -53.64 -14.23
CA ASP A 77 -27.44 -52.23 -14.05
C ASP A 77 -26.31 -51.46 -13.34
N VAL A 78 -25.89 -50.34 -13.90
CA VAL A 78 -24.82 -49.46 -13.43
C VAL A 78 -25.18 -48.93 -12.04
N LEU A 79 -24.37 -49.29 -11.01
CA LEU A 79 -24.58 -48.88 -9.61
C LEU A 79 -23.81 -47.62 -9.32
N ILE A 80 -24.41 -46.45 -9.55
CA ILE A 80 -23.83 -45.14 -9.28
C ILE A 80 -24.36 -44.60 -7.94
N GLU A 81 -23.53 -44.56 -6.92
CA GLU A 81 -23.88 -44.16 -5.56
C GLU A 81 -22.82 -43.25 -4.95
N PHE A 82 -23.15 -42.67 -3.81
CA PHE A 82 -22.14 -41.95 -3.01
C PHE A 82 -22.17 -42.45 -1.56
N SER A 83 -21.01 -42.30 -0.90
CA SER A 83 -20.84 -42.50 0.52
C SER A 83 -20.09 -41.32 1.12
N LEU A 84 -20.70 -40.61 2.06
CA LEU A 84 -20.21 -39.37 2.64
C LEU A 84 -20.03 -39.53 4.15
N ALA A 85 -18.80 -39.44 4.65
CA ALA A 85 -18.51 -39.53 6.06
C ALA A 85 -18.78 -38.21 6.77
N VAL A 86 -19.56 -38.21 7.86
CA VAL A 86 -19.78 -37.05 8.73
C VAL A 86 -19.26 -37.32 10.13
N PRO A 87 -18.71 -36.27 10.83
CA PRO A 87 -18.02 -36.45 12.12
C PRO A 87 -18.96 -36.72 13.30
N ASN A 88 -20.20 -36.21 13.25
CA ASN A 88 -21.13 -36.27 14.38
C ASN A 88 -22.56 -36.50 13.87
N PHE A 89 -23.46 -36.98 14.79
CA PHE A 89 -24.90 -36.91 14.56
C PHE A 89 -25.38 -35.45 14.63
N GLY A 90 -26.53 -35.19 14.03
CA GLY A 90 -27.12 -33.84 14.01
C GLY A 90 -27.70 -33.43 12.66
N ASN A 91 -27.99 -32.13 12.53
CA ASN A 91 -28.60 -31.59 11.32
C ASN A 91 -27.51 -31.14 10.33
N TYR A 92 -27.66 -31.58 9.08
CA TYR A 92 -26.82 -31.20 7.96
C TYR A 92 -27.68 -30.78 6.77
N THR A 93 -27.10 -29.99 5.88
CA THR A 93 -27.66 -29.76 4.54
C THR A 93 -26.72 -30.36 3.52
N LEU A 94 -27.21 -31.30 2.72
CA LEU A 94 -26.46 -31.84 1.59
C LEU A 94 -26.61 -30.90 0.40
N LEU A 95 -25.50 -30.27 -0.01
CA LEU A 95 -25.41 -29.52 -1.24
C LEU A 95 -24.94 -30.45 -2.36
N VAL A 96 -25.82 -30.69 -3.34
CA VAL A 96 -25.51 -31.53 -4.49
C VAL A 96 -25.35 -30.67 -5.73
N GLN A 97 -24.22 -30.82 -6.42
CA GLN A 97 -23.85 -30.00 -7.57
C GLN A 97 -23.38 -30.88 -8.73
N LYS A 98 -23.89 -30.59 -9.94
CA LYS A 98 -23.40 -31.18 -11.19
C LYS A 98 -23.52 -30.15 -12.30
N ASP A 99 -22.57 -30.14 -13.22
CA ASP A 99 -22.61 -29.25 -14.39
C ASP A 99 -23.88 -29.56 -15.23
N LYS A 100 -24.55 -28.49 -15.67
CA LYS A 100 -25.83 -28.53 -16.39
C LYS A 100 -27.05 -29.01 -15.58
N PHE A 101 -26.98 -29.04 -14.26
CA PHE A 101 -28.10 -29.30 -13.36
C PHE A 101 -28.25 -28.16 -12.35
N LEU A 102 -29.49 -27.95 -11.86
CA LEU A 102 -29.76 -27.03 -10.74
C LEU A 102 -29.17 -27.60 -9.44
N GLU A 103 -28.56 -26.75 -8.65
CA GLU A 103 -28.04 -27.14 -7.33
C GLU A 103 -29.19 -27.57 -6.40
N LEU A 104 -29.02 -28.69 -5.72
CA LEU A 104 -29.97 -29.18 -4.73
C LEU A 104 -29.40 -29.00 -3.33
N ASN A 105 -30.20 -28.30 -2.48
CA ASN A 105 -29.94 -28.21 -1.04
C ASN A 105 -30.92 -29.10 -0.31
N TYR A 106 -30.46 -30.24 0.19
CA TYR A 106 -31.28 -31.24 0.86
C TYR A 106 -31.00 -31.30 2.35
N PRO A 107 -31.93 -30.86 3.22
CA PRO A 107 -31.72 -30.91 4.68
C PRO A 107 -31.90 -32.33 5.18
N ILE A 108 -31.00 -32.82 6.02
CA ILE A 108 -31.07 -34.16 6.65
C ILE A 108 -30.78 -34.05 8.15
N THR A 109 -31.37 -34.98 8.91
CA THR A 109 -31.03 -35.17 10.29
C THR A 109 -30.39 -36.56 10.44
N VAL A 110 -29.09 -36.56 10.74
CA VAL A 110 -28.32 -37.79 10.96
C VAL A 110 -28.58 -38.28 12.38
N PRO A 111 -29.16 -39.46 12.57
CA PRO A 111 -29.55 -39.97 13.88
C PRO A 111 -28.35 -40.33 14.75
N GLU A 112 -28.55 -40.39 16.05
CA GLU A 112 -27.54 -40.75 17.01
C GLU A 112 -27.04 -42.18 16.77
N LYS A 113 -25.72 -42.42 16.97
CA LYS A 113 -25.07 -43.67 16.71
C LYS A 113 -25.69 -44.81 17.55
N GLN A 114 -26.05 -45.90 16.92
CA GLN A 114 -26.55 -47.10 17.63
C GLN A 114 -25.45 -47.76 18.44
N TYR A 115 -25.70 -48.02 19.71
CA TYR A 115 -24.77 -48.64 20.64
C TYR A 115 -24.28 -50.00 20.13
N GLY A 116 -22.98 -50.27 20.07
CA GLY A 116 -22.38 -51.53 19.65
C GLY A 116 -21.92 -51.65 18.22
N LYS A 117 -22.23 -50.70 17.31
CA LYS A 117 -21.75 -50.70 15.92
C LYS A 117 -20.55 -49.74 15.76
N ARG A 118 -19.47 -50.23 15.17
CA ARG A 118 -18.27 -49.41 14.84
C ARG A 118 -18.52 -48.36 13.74
N THR A 119 -19.45 -48.65 12.83
CA THR A 119 -19.85 -47.77 11.69
C THR A 119 -21.35 -47.71 11.67
N THR A 120 -21.92 -46.49 11.53
CA THR A 120 -23.35 -46.28 11.33
C THR A 120 -23.55 -45.84 9.88
N LEU A 121 -24.33 -46.64 9.10
CA LEU A 121 -24.71 -46.31 7.76
C LEU A 121 -26.13 -45.70 7.79
N TYR A 122 -26.30 -44.50 7.18
CA TYR A 122 -27.57 -43.83 7.09
C TYR A 122 -27.97 -43.69 5.59
N GLU A 123 -28.96 -44.44 5.14
CA GLU A 123 -29.44 -44.41 3.77
C GLU A 123 -30.52 -43.34 3.59
N ILE A 124 -30.31 -42.45 2.62
CA ILE A 124 -31.21 -41.33 2.34
C ILE A 124 -32.01 -41.51 1.02
N GLY A 125 -31.71 -42.58 0.27
CA GLY A 125 -32.36 -42.85 -1.00
C GLY A 125 -31.89 -41.96 -2.14
N ASP A 126 -32.83 -41.61 -3.06
CA ASP A 126 -32.52 -40.89 -4.29
C ASP A 126 -32.64 -39.35 -4.12
N LEU A 127 -31.56 -38.65 -4.44
CA LEU A 127 -31.54 -37.21 -4.55
C LEU A 127 -31.73 -36.78 -6.00
N SER A 128 -32.89 -36.14 -6.31
CA SER A 128 -33.24 -35.79 -7.67
C SER A 128 -32.74 -34.42 -8.10
N LEU A 129 -31.85 -34.37 -9.09
CA LEU A 129 -31.39 -33.14 -9.74
C LEU A 129 -32.22 -32.81 -10.98
N GLU A 130 -32.53 -31.53 -11.16
CA GLU A 130 -33.23 -31.01 -12.31
C GLU A 130 -32.23 -30.50 -13.36
N ARG A 131 -32.29 -31.01 -14.59
CA ARG A 131 -31.44 -30.62 -15.69
C ARG A 131 -31.79 -29.21 -16.16
N VAL A 132 -30.80 -28.36 -16.32
CA VAL A 132 -30.94 -27.06 -16.98
C VAL A 132 -31.04 -27.30 -18.49
N ILE A 133 -32.23 -27.15 -19.06
CA ILE A 133 -32.44 -27.17 -20.51
C ILE A 133 -32.10 -25.75 -21.00
N GLU A 134 -30.93 -25.58 -21.62
CA GLU A 134 -30.65 -24.38 -22.40
C GLU A 134 -31.56 -24.33 -23.59
N LEU A 135 -32.66 -23.57 -23.51
CA LEU A 135 -33.40 -23.15 -24.68
C LEU A 135 -32.52 -22.27 -25.53
N GLY A 136 -32.26 -22.65 -26.78
CA GLY A 136 -31.34 -22.02 -27.71
C GLY A 136 -31.48 -20.49 -27.73
N GLU A 137 -30.34 -19.83 -27.81
CA GLU A 137 -30.08 -18.40 -27.82
C GLU A 137 -31.25 -17.47 -28.11
N ALA A 138 -31.98 -17.08 -27.09
CA ALA A 138 -32.52 -15.72 -27.03
C ALA A 138 -31.37 -14.83 -26.51
N THR A 139 -30.72 -14.09 -27.41
CA THR A 139 -29.73 -13.10 -27.03
C THR A 139 -30.41 -11.96 -26.28
N VAL A 140 -30.72 -12.15 -25.03
CA VAL A 140 -31.04 -11.07 -24.10
C VAL A 140 -29.70 -10.38 -23.82
N LYS A 141 -29.43 -9.27 -24.52
CA LYS A 141 -28.40 -8.33 -24.14
C LYS A 141 -28.80 -7.68 -22.81
N ALA A 142 -28.72 -8.43 -21.73
CA ALA A 142 -28.81 -7.86 -20.40
C ALA A 142 -27.54 -7.02 -20.22
N SER A 143 -27.67 -5.72 -19.98
CA SER A 143 -26.59 -4.86 -19.57
C SER A 143 -25.99 -5.46 -18.28
N LYS A 144 -24.72 -5.86 -18.32
CA LYS A 144 -24.04 -6.45 -17.15
C LYS A 144 -23.98 -5.40 -16.04
N VAL A 145 -24.59 -5.68 -14.89
CA VAL A 145 -24.57 -4.79 -13.74
C VAL A 145 -23.12 -4.61 -13.29
N MET A 146 -22.61 -3.36 -13.34
CA MET A 146 -21.22 -3.03 -13.02
C MET A 146 -20.89 -3.27 -11.55
N MET A 147 -21.81 -2.92 -10.66
CA MET A 147 -21.63 -2.97 -9.20
C MET A 147 -22.90 -3.47 -8.52
N LEU A 148 -22.74 -4.40 -7.59
CA LEU A 148 -23.80 -4.93 -6.74
C LEU A 148 -23.38 -4.81 -5.27
N ILE A 149 -24.28 -4.35 -4.40
CA ILE A 149 -24.06 -4.32 -2.96
C ILE A 149 -24.91 -5.41 -2.32
N LYS A 150 -24.25 -6.37 -1.64
CA LYS A 150 -24.92 -7.45 -0.93
C LYS A 150 -24.50 -7.44 0.54
N GLY A 151 -25.36 -6.95 1.41
CA GLY A 151 -25.01 -6.71 2.82
C GLY A 151 -23.86 -5.69 2.92
N ASP A 152 -22.79 -6.04 3.60
CA ASP A 152 -21.57 -5.22 3.75
C ASP A 152 -20.54 -5.46 2.64
N THR A 153 -20.86 -6.27 1.63
CA THR A 153 -19.97 -6.61 0.52
C THR A 153 -20.31 -5.82 -0.73
N ILE A 154 -19.34 -5.14 -1.31
CA ILE A 154 -19.43 -4.53 -2.64
C ILE A 154 -18.86 -5.53 -3.65
N ILE A 155 -19.60 -5.82 -4.71
CA ILE A 155 -19.20 -6.75 -5.76
C ILE A 155 -19.18 -6.00 -7.08
N TYR A 156 -18.01 -5.91 -7.69
CA TYR A 156 -17.83 -5.38 -9.03
C TYR A 156 -17.72 -6.52 -10.03
N ASN A 157 -18.42 -6.43 -11.14
CA ASN A 157 -18.37 -7.41 -12.22
C ASN A 157 -17.31 -6.95 -13.24
N ALA A 158 -16.17 -7.66 -13.32
CA ALA A 158 -15.06 -7.27 -14.19
C ALA A 158 -15.45 -7.21 -15.67
N ASP A 159 -16.37 -8.08 -16.11
CA ASP A 159 -16.86 -8.11 -17.49
C ASP A 159 -17.68 -6.88 -17.91
N ALA A 160 -18.10 -6.06 -16.96
CA ALA A 160 -18.85 -4.84 -17.26
C ALA A 160 -17.92 -3.65 -17.60
N PHE A 161 -16.61 -3.79 -17.36
CA PHE A 161 -15.61 -2.75 -17.61
C PHE A 161 -14.84 -3.03 -18.90
N GLN A 162 -14.64 -1.98 -19.69
CA GLN A 162 -13.98 -2.07 -21.00
C GLN A 162 -12.47 -1.91 -20.81
N LEU A 163 -11.72 -2.97 -21.03
CA LEU A 163 -10.27 -2.98 -20.88
C LEU A 163 -9.63 -3.48 -22.17
N SER A 164 -8.52 -2.88 -22.55
CA SER A 164 -7.72 -3.36 -23.68
C SER A 164 -7.07 -4.70 -23.37
N ASN A 165 -6.91 -5.54 -24.39
CA ASN A 165 -6.15 -6.76 -24.27
C ASN A 165 -4.72 -6.48 -23.79
N GLY A 166 -4.27 -7.26 -22.81
CA GLY A 166 -3.01 -7.00 -22.12
C GLY A 166 -3.07 -5.97 -20.99
N SER A 167 -4.27 -5.43 -20.66
CA SER A 167 -4.45 -4.62 -19.46
C SER A 167 -4.21 -5.45 -18.20
N LEU A 168 -3.66 -4.79 -17.20
CA LEU A 168 -3.42 -5.38 -15.88
C LEU A 168 -4.51 -5.00 -14.89
N LEU A 169 -4.45 -5.59 -13.71
CA LEU A 169 -5.42 -5.39 -12.65
C LEU A 169 -5.56 -3.93 -12.24
N ASP A 170 -4.47 -3.15 -12.24
CA ASP A 170 -4.47 -1.71 -11.95
C ASP A 170 -5.50 -0.97 -12.79
N LYS A 171 -5.53 -1.24 -14.11
CA LYS A 171 -6.47 -0.61 -15.05
C LYS A 171 -7.93 -1.00 -14.80
N LEU A 172 -8.18 -2.20 -14.31
CA LEU A 172 -9.52 -2.59 -13.86
C LEU A 172 -9.91 -1.82 -12.60
N ILE A 173 -9.03 -1.81 -11.59
CA ILE A 173 -9.30 -1.19 -10.29
C ILE A 173 -9.51 0.34 -10.44
N GLU A 174 -8.74 1.03 -11.28
CA GLU A 174 -8.92 2.45 -11.59
C GLU A 174 -10.32 2.80 -12.15
N GLN A 175 -10.98 1.84 -12.79
CA GLN A 175 -12.31 2.04 -13.37
C GLN A 175 -13.45 1.74 -12.40
N LEU A 176 -13.18 1.11 -11.25
CA LEU A 176 -14.22 0.72 -10.31
C LEU A 176 -14.83 1.97 -9.63
N PRO A 177 -16.16 2.11 -9.60
CA PRO A 177 -16.81 3.22 -8.92
C PRO A 177 -16.49 3.25 -7.42
N GLY A 178 -16.12 4.43 -6.89
CA GLY A 178 -15.78 4.63 -5.48
C GLY A 178 -14.43 4.04 -5.06
N VAL A 179 -13.62 3.57 -6.02
CA VAL A 179 -12.26 3.06 -5.76
C VAL A 179 -11.24 4.06 -6.24
N SER A 180 -10.22 4.30 -5.42
CA SER A 180 -9.06 5.11 -5.77
C SER A 180 -7.76 4.36 -5.48
N LEU A 181 -6.79 4.54 -6.34
CA LEU A 181 -5.44 3.99 -6.20
C LEU A 181 -4.49 5.11 -5.76
N LYS A 182 -3.69 4.83 -4.72
CA LYS A 182 -2.64 5.73 -4.21
C LYS A 182 -1.24 5.18 -4.45
N ASN A 183 -0.22 6.00 -4.23
CA ASN A 183 1.18 5.62 -4.38
C ASN A 183 1.53 4.31 -3.64
N GLY A 184 2.39 3.51 -4.24
CA GLY A 184 2.81 2.24 -3.67
C GLY A 184 1.78 1.10 -3.80
N GLY A 185 0.67 1.31 -4.54
CA GLY A 185 -0.38 0.31 -4.71
C GLY A 185 -1.42 0.31 -3.59
N GLN A 186 -1.51 1.39 -2.82
CA GLN A 186 -2.56 1.56 -1.81
C GLN A 186 -3.91 1.75 -2.50
N ILE A 187 -4.90 0.99 -2.06
CA ILE A 187 -6.26 1.04 -2.59
C ILE A 187 -7.17 1.62 -1.50
N LEU A 188 -7.95 2.64 -1.86
CA LEU A 188 -9.05 3.10 -1.02
C LEU A 188 -10.37 2.78 -1.69
N VAL A 189 -11.35 2.37 -0.90
CA VAL A 189 -12.73 2.17 -1.35
C VAL A 189 -13.64 3.05 -0.52
N ASN A 190 -14.33 3.99 -1.17
CA ASN A 190 -15.14 5.01 -0.49
C ASN A 190 -14.36 5.76 0.62
N GLY A 191 -13.08 6.08 0.35
CA GLY A 191 -12.18 6.78 1.28
C GLY A 191 -11.58 5.89 2.37
N GLU A 192 -11.95 4.61 2.46
CA GLU A 192 -11.41 3.69 3.46
C GLU A 192 -10.28 2.83 2.87
N PHE A 193 -9.18 2.70 3.60
CA PHE A 193 -7.99 1.94 3.18
C PHE A 193 -8.26 0.43 3.14
N VAL A 194 -7.89 -0.21 2.02
CA VAL A 194 -7.90 -1.65 1.84
C VAL A 194 -6.61 -2.23 2.40
N SER A 195 -6.71 -2.97 3.47
CA SER A 195 -5.55 -3.50 4.20
C SER A 195 -4.81 -4.63 3.46
N SER A 196 -5.50 -5.38 2.62
CA SER A 196 -4.93 -6.51 1.87
C SER A 196 -5.69 -6.76 0.57
N LEU A 197 -4.93 -7.09 -0.48
CA LEU A 197 -5.48 -7.61 -1.73
C LEU A 197 -5.36 -9.13 -1.75
N LEU A 198 -6.49 -9.79 -1.97
CA LEU A 198 -6.61 -11.23 -2.01
C LEU A 198 -6.83 -11.72 -3.44
N ILE A 199 -6.39 -12.93 -3.75
CA ILE A 199 -6.79 -13.65 -4.96
C ILE A 199 -7.49 -14.94 -4.51
N ASP A 200 -8.77 -15.09 -4.90
CA ASP A 200 -9.64 -16.18 -4.50
C ASP A 200 -9.69 -16.41 -2.98
N GLY A 201 -9.69 -15.29 -2.21
CA GLY A 201 -9.75 -15.29 -0.74
C GLY A 201 -8.42 -15.55 -0.03
N LYS A 202 -7.32 -15.71 -0.77
CA LYS A 202 -5.98 -15.99 -0.23
C LYS A 202 -5.07 -14.80 -0.43
N ASP A 203 -4.23 -14.48 0.56
CA ASP A 203 -3.25 -13.39 0.46
C ASP A 203 -2.31 -13.63 -0.74
N PHE A 204 -2.00 -12.57 -1.47
CA PHE A 204 -1.12 -12.58 -2.63
C PHE A 204 0.12 -11.75 -2.34
N PHE A 205 1.32 -12.32 -2.46
CA PHE A 205 2.59 -11.69 -2.06
C PHE A 205 2.49 -11.05 -0.66
N ASN A 206 1.96 -11.80 0.31
CA ASN A 206 1.69 -11.34 1.69
C ASN A 206 0.80 -10.09 1.78
N GLY A 207 -0.15 -9.93 0.84
CA GLY A 207 -1.06 -8.79 0.78
C GLY A 207 -0.53 -7.59 0.00
N ASP A 208 0.65 -7.71 -0.65
CA ASP A 208 1.20 -6.64 -1.47
C ASP A 208 0.34 -6.39 -2.72
N ALA A 209 -0.55 -5.40 -2.61
CA ALA A 209 -1.43 -5.01 -3.70
C ALA A 209 -0.65 -4.55 -4.94
N ALA A 210 0.52 -3.93 -4.77
CA ALA A 210 1.29 -3.39 -5.88
C ALA A 210 1.77 -4.48 -6.85
N VAL A 211 2.15 -5.66 -6.34
CA VAL A 211 2.55 -6.80 -7.19
C VAL A 211 1.36 -7.31 -8.00
N ALA A 212 0.19 -7.49 -7.36
CA ALA A 212 -1.02 -7.93 -8.06
C ALA A 212 -1.46 -6.92 -9.11
N LEU A 213 -1.52 -5.65 -8.75
CA LEU A 213 -1.94 -4.57 -9.64
C LEU A 213 -1.10 -4.49 -10.92
N ARG A 214 0.21 -4.71 -10.80
CA ARG A 214 1.15 -4.56 -11.92
C ARG A 214 1.34 -5.81 -12.76
N ASN A 215 0.95 -6.98 -12.28
CA ASN A 215 1.29 -8.24 -12.94
C ASN A 215 0.08 -9.09 -13.29
N LEU A 216 -1.00 -9.07 -12.48
CA LEU A 216 -2.18 -9.90 -12.74
C LEU A 216 -2.95 -9.38 -13.96
N PRO A 217 -3.17 -10.23 -14.99
CA PRO A 217 -3.92 -9.81 -16.16
C PRO A 217 -5.41 -9.58 -15.83
N ALA A 218 -5.95 -8.44 -16.28
CA ALA A 218 -7.33 -8.09 -16.03
C ALA A 218 -8.34 -9.07 -16.66
N TYR A 219 -8.00 -9.69 -17.80
CA TYR A 219 -8.85 -10.67 -18.48
C TYR A 219 -9.13 -11.93 -17.64
N ALA A 220 -8.26 -12.25 -16.67
CA ALA A 220 -8.43 -13.39 -15.80
C ALA A 220 -9.43 -13.14 -14.68
N VAL A 221 -9.81 -11.88 -14.45
CA VAL A 221 -10.68 -11.48 -13.35
C VAL A 221 -12.15 -11.66 -13.76
N ASN A 222 -12.92 -12.32 -12.91
CA ASN A 222 -14.38 -12.42 -13.04
C ASN A 222 -15.07 -11.31 -12.25
N LYS A 223 -14.71 -11.19 -10.94
CA LYS A 223 -15.33 -10.24 -10.02
C LYS A 223 -14.28 -9.68 -9.06
N VAL A 224 -14.53 -8.48 -8.59
CA VAL A 224 -13.79 -7.89 -7.48
C VAL A 224 -14.77 -7.70 -6.32
N LYS A 225 -14.48 -8.29 -5.17
CA LYS A 225 -15.30 -8.17 -3.95
C LYS A 225 -14.56 -7.31 -2.94
N VAL A 226 -15.27 -6.40 -2.31
CA VAL A 226 -14.75 -5.60 -1.20
C VAL A 226 -15.60 -5.88 0.02
N TYR A 227 -14.97 -6.38 1.08
CA TYR A 227 -15.65 -6.76 2.31
C TYR A 227 -14.72 -6.69 3.52
N ARG A 228 -15.28 -6.75 4.72
CA ARG A 228 -14.49 -6.81 5.94
C ARG A 228 -14.13 -8.25 6.28
N ARG A 229 -12.85 -8.53 6.42
CA ARG A 229 -12.32 -9.87 6.75
C ARG A 229 -12.07 -9.96 8.24
N GLY A 230 -12.76 -10.88 8.92
CA GLY A 230 -12.46 -11.20 10.32
C GLY A 230 -11.03 -11.68 10.49
N ALA A 231 -10.46 -11.40 11.66
CA ALA A 231 -9.12 -11.89 12.01
C ALA A 231 -9.05 -13.42 11.89
N GLU A 232 -7.92 -13.95 11.43
CA GLU A 232 -7.73 -15.39 11.21
C GLU A 232 -7.85 -16.22 12.50
N ASP A 233 -7.62 -15.58 13.65
CA ASP A 233 -7.76 -16.13 14.99
C ASP A 233 -9.16 -15.90 15.60
N SER A 234 -10.11 -15.32 14.84
CA SER A 234 -11.46 -15.00 15.31
C SER A 234 -12.25 -16.20 15.83
N TYR A 235 -11.94 -17.41 15.34
CA TYR A 235 -12.54 -18.67 15.82
C TYR A 235 -12.17 -18.99 17.26
N LEU A 236 -11.13 -18.40 17.82
CA LEU A 236 -10.71 -18.57 19.21
C LEU A 236 -11.51 -17.71 20.18
N THR A 237 -12.09 -16.62 19.72
CA THR A 237 -12.86 -15.70 20.52
C THR A 237 -14.34 -15.90 20.26
N MET A 238 -15.18 -15.94 21.28
CA MET A 238 -16.65 -15.90 21.12
C MET A 238 -17.11 -14.48 20.70
N LYS A 239 -16.43 -13.91 19.70
CA LYS A 239 -16.85 -12.63 19.14
C LYS A 239 -18.21 -12.81 18.50
N ASP A 240 -19.13 -11.88 18.77
CA ASP A 240 -20.30 -11.71 17.92
C ASP A 240 -19.81 -11.43 16.50
N THR A 241 -19.85 -12.46 15.64
CA THR A 241 -19.37 -12.41 14.26
C THR A 241 -20.25 -11.54 13.36
N THR A 242 -21.34 -11.00 13.89
CA THR A 242 -22.27 -10.13 13.17
C THR A 242 -21.76 -8.69 13.04
N ASP A 243 -20.96 -8.20 13.99
CA ASP A 243 -20.36 -6.86 13.90
C ASP A 243 -18.90 -6.87 13.45
N ARG A 244 -18.71 -6.65 12.16
CA ARG A 244 -17.40 -6.63 11.50
C ARG A 244 -16.83 -5.23 11.24
N ARG A 245 -17.37 -4.19 11.85
CA ARG A 245 -16.95 -2.80 11.57
C ARG A 245 -15.50 -2.50 11.95
N GLN A 246 -14.96 -3.24 12.91
CA GLN A 246 -13.54 -3.14 13.30
C GLN A 246 -12.61 -4.05 12.47
N ASP A 247 -13.18 -4.97 11.71
CA ASP A 247 -12.40 -5.85 10.86
C ASP A 247 -11.81 -5.07 9.69
N PRO A 248 -10.58 -5.41 9.26
CA PRO A 248 -9.93 -4.72 8.14
C PRO A 248 -10.72 -4.93 6.85
N LEU A 249 -10.81 -3.84 6.06
CA LEU A 249 -11.37 -3.89 4.73
C LEU A 249 -10.40 -4.59 3.79
N VAL A 250 -10.86 -5.57 3.04
CA VAL A 250 -10.05 -6.31 2.05
C VAL A 250 -10.69 -6.25 0.68
N MET A 251 -9.85 -6.31 -0.36
CA MET A 251 -10.26 -6.45 -1.74
C MET A 251 -9.89 -7.84 -2.24
N ASP A 252 -10.88 -8.61 -2.66
CA ASP A 252 -10.73 -9.99 -3.09
C ASP A 252 -11.03 -10.11 -4.59
N VAL A 253 -10.01 -10.36 -5.36
CA VAL A 253 -10.06 -10.55 -6.80
C VAL A 253 -10.39 -12.02 -7.08
N ARG A 254 -11.58 -12.28 -7.61
CA ARG A 254 -12.03 -13.61 -8.00
C ARG A 254 -11.70 -13.87 -9.45
N LEU A 255 -10.94 -14.94 -9.66
CA LEU A 255 -10.57 -15.37 -11.00
C LEU A 255 -11.74 -16.06 -11.71
N ARG A 256 -11.69 -16.12 -13.03
CA ARG A 256 -12.63 -16.90 -13.83
C ARG A 256 -12.42 -18.40 -13.60
N LYS A 257 -13.48 -19.18 -13.62
CA LYS A 257 -13.44 -20.63 -13.38
C LYS A 257 -12.47 -21.37 -14.34
N ASP A 258 -12.30 -20.88 -15.54
CA ASP A 258 -11.40 -21.46 -16.56
C ASP A 258 -9.93 -21.46 -16.14
N TYR A 259 -9.54 -20.59 -15.18
CA TYR A 259 -8.17 -20.48 -14.66
C TYR A 259 -7.97 -21.18 -13.31
N HIS A 260 -9.01 -21.82 -12.77
CA HIS A 260 -8.89 -22.63 -11.55
C HIS A 260 -8.25 -23.97 -11.86
N SER A 261 -7.22 -24.38 -11.12
CA SER A 261 -6.42 -25.61 -11.33
C SER A 261 -5.72 -25.69 -12.69
N ARG A 262 -5.48 -24.56 -13.35
CA ARG A 262 -4.74 -24.45 -14.61
C ARG A 262 -3.61 -23.41 -14.49
N TRP A 263 -2.71 -23.44 -15.46
CA TRP A 263 -1.78 -22.35 -15.66
C TRP A 263 -2.48 -21.15 -16.29
N LEU A 264 -2.25 -19.99 -15.72
CA LEU A 264 -2.61 -18.70 -16.24
C LEU A 264 -1.35 -17.91 -16.46
N GLY A 265 -1.14 -17.38 -17.65
CA GLY A 265 0.04 -16.56 -17.87
C GLY A 265 -0.02 -15.76 -19.14
N ASN A 266 0.91 -14.82 -19.24
CA ASN A 266 1.14 -14.04 -20.44
C ASN A 266 2.62 -13.67 -20.58
N ILE A 267 3.04 -13.52 -21.83
CA ILE A 267 4.35 -12.97 -22.20
C ILE A 267 4.07 -11.81 -23.15
N SER A 268 4.61 -10.64 -22.84
CA SER A 268 4.48 -9.43 -23.66
C SER A 268 5.87 -8.94 -24.08
N LEU A 269 6.06 -8.70 -25.35
CA LEU A 269 7.29 -8.20 -25.96
C LEU A 269 6.99 -6.90 -26.68
N GLY A 270 7.61 -5.81 -26.27
CA GLY A 270 7.43 -4.49 -26.83
C GLY A 270 8.73 -3.88 -27.33
N GLY A 271 8.70 -3.30 -28.52
CA GLY A 271 9.79 -2.53 -29.10
C GLY A 271 9.29 -1.21 -29.68
N GLY A 272 10.05 -0.14 -29.50
CA GLY A 272 9.60 1.20 -29.90
C GLY A 272 10.70 2.12 -30.41
N THR A 273 10.29 3.33 -30.79
CA THR A 273 11.20 4.40 -31.20
C THR A 273 12.13 4.81 -30.06
N HIS A 274 13.29 5.41 -30.38
CA HIS A 274 14.29 5.86 -29.40
C HIS A 274 14.78 4.71 -28.49
N SER A 275 14.96 3.50 -29.07
CA SER A 275 15.41 2.31 -28.33
C SER A 275 14.53 1.97 -27.11
N ARG A 276 13.22 2.28 -27.18
CA ARG A 276 12.27 1.89 -26.13
C ARG A 276 11.94 0.41 -26.22
N TYR A 277 11.86 -0.25 -25.08
CA TYR A 277 11.49 -1.65 -24.97
C TYR A 277 10.64 -1.89 -23.72
N ASN A 278 9.79 -2.90 -23.78
CA ASN A 278 8.97 -3.37 -22.66
C ASN A 278 8.78 -4.90 -22.79
N LEU A 279 9.40 -5.63 -21.90
CA LEU A 279 9.33 -7.09 -21.85
C LEU A 279 8.69 -7.47 -20.50
N ARG A 280 7.70 -8.33 -20.53
CA ARG A 280 6.98 -8.78 -19.34
C ARG A 280 6.55 -10.22 -19.48
N GLY A 281 6.70 -10.98 -18.40
CA GLY A 281 6.18 -12.33 -18.26
C GLY A 281 5.49 -12.49 -16.92
N PHE A 282 4.38 -13.20 -16.93
CA PHE A 282 3.63 -13.57 -15.73
C PHE A 282 3.10 -14.99 -15.90
N ALA A 283 3.24 -15.82 -14.87
CA ALA A 283 2.68 -17.16 -14.83
C ALA A 283 2.18 -17.46 -13.42
N MET A 284 0.99 -18.03 -13.30
CA MET A 284 0.38 -18.45 -12.04
C MET A 284 -0.31 -19.80 -12.24
N HIS A 285 -0.10 -20.69 -11.29
CA HIS A 285 -0.89 -21.91 -11.12
C HIS A 285 -1.59 -21.85 -9.77
N SER A 286 -2.91 -22.04 -9.76
CA SER A 286 -3.70 -22.01 -8.52
C SER A 286 -4.55 -23.27 -8.41
N SER A 287 -4.45 -23.94 -7.26
CA SER A 287 -5.29 -25.07 -6.86
C SER A 287 -5.80 -24.87 -5.43
N ASP A 288 -6.61 -25.77 -4.93
CA ASP A 288 -7.11 -25.71 -3.55
C ASP A 288 -5.99 -25.77 -2.49
N ILE A 289 -4.89 -26.48 -2.80
CA ILE A 289 -3.79 -26.72 -1.87
C ILE A 289 -2.60 -25.80 -2.14
N LEU A 290 -2.31 -25.51 -3.40
CA LEU A 290 -1.09 -24.83 -3.82
C LEU A 290 -1.40 -23.71 -4.81
N ARG A 291 -0.86 -22.53 -4.56
CA ARG A 291 -0.71 -21.49 -5.58
C ARG A 291 0.77 -21.19 -5.74
N PHE A 292 1.23 -21.18 -6.97
CA PHE A 292 2.56 -20.72 -7.35
C PHE A 292 2.41 -19.60 -8.37
N THR A 293 3.16 -18.53 -8.17
CA THR A 293 3.18 -17.37 -9.08
C THR A 293 4.60 -16.97 -9.36
N ALA A 294 4.90 -16.63 -10.61
CA ALA A 294 6.17 -16.03 -11.00
C ALA A 294 5.92 -14.89 -11.99
N TYR A 295 6.71 -13.82 -11.87
CA TYR A 295 6.69 -12.72 -12.81
C TYR A 295 8.08 -12.16 -13.07
N GLY A 296 8.25 -11.54 -14.23
CA GLY A 296 9.44 -10.79 -14.58
C GLY A 296 9.10 -9.65 -15.54
N ARG A 297 9.80 -8.54 -15.39
CA ARG A 297 9.66 -7.38 -16.27
C ARG A 297 11.00 -6.70 -16.52
N LEU A 298 11.14 -6.16 -17.71
CA LEU A 298 12.29 -5.40 -18.14
C LEU A 298 11.82 -4.29 -19.09
N ASN A 299 11.95 -3.04 -18.69
CA ASN A 299 11.50 -1.92 -19.50
C ASN A 299 12.34 -0.65 -19.31
N ASN A 300 12.28 0.28 -20.27
CA ASN A 300 12.84 1.62 -20.18
C ASN A 300 11.82 2.71 -20.55
N VAL A 301 10.55 2.41 -20.36
CA VAL A 301 9.42 3.33 -20.63
C VAL A 301 8.78 3.85 -19.35
N GLY A 302 9.42 3.62 -18.21
CA GLY A 302 8.89 4.05 -16.91
C GLY A 302 7.56 3.36 -16.57
N ASP A 303 7.35 2.12 -17.04
CA ASP A 303 6.16 1.32 -16.71
C ASP A 303 6.17 0.87 -15.23
N THR A 304 6.73 1.71 -14.39
CA THR A 304 6.63 1.70 -12.95
C THR A 304 5.38 2.42 -12.47
N ARG A 305 4.38 2.63 -13.35
CA ARG A 305 3.16 3.35 -13.03
C ARG A 305 2.62 2.86 -11.70
N ARG A 306 3.09 3.52 -10.65
CA ARG A 306 2.52 3.39 -9.32
C ARG A 306 1.26 4.23 -9.35
N PRO A 307 0.14 3.71 -8.84
CA PRO A 307 -0.99 4.57 -8.52
C PRO A 307 -0.46 5.68 -7.60
N THR A 308 -0.62 6.91 -7.99
CA THR A 308 -0.11 8.06 -7.24
C THR A 308 -0.94 8.32 -5.98
N GLU A 309 -0.33 8.94 -4.98
CA GLU A 309 -1.00 9.35 -3.74
C GLU A 309 -1.98 10.49 -4.03
N GLY A 310 -3.19 10.17 -4.32
CA GLY A 310 -4.24 11.15 -4.57
C GLY A 310 -5.22 10.64 -5.60
N ASP A 311 -6.49 10.82 -5.32
CA ASP A 311 -7.59 10.49 -6.20
C ASP A 311 -7.69 11.47 -7.38
N THR A 312 -6.73 12.36 -7.47
CA THR A 312 -6.71 13.44 -8.42
C THR A 312 -5.70 13.14 -9.49
N TRP A 313 -6.04 13.47 -10.70
CA TRP A 313 -5.11 13.69 -11.77
C TRP A 313 -4.17 14.82 -11.38
N SER A 314 -3.17 14.54 -10.57
CA SER A 314 -2.11 15.50 -10.37
C SER A 314 -1.15 15.45 -11.56
N ILE A 315 -0.45 16.53 -11.79
CA ILE A 315 0.61 16.59 -12.81
C ILE A 315 1.71 15.57 -12.51
N GLU A 316 1.89 15.24 -11.24
CA GLU A 316 2.83 14.23 -10.75
C GLU A 316 2.43 12.81 -11.17
N ASP A 317 1.16 12.52 -11.38
CA ASP A 317 0.66 11.23 -11.85
C ASP A 317 1.17 10.89 -13.26
N PHE A 318 1.60 11.87 -14.02
CA PHE A 318 2.09 11.74 -15.39
C PHE A 318 3.60 11.93 -15.50
N SER A 319 4.28 12.35 -14.42
CA SER A 319 5.69 12.60 -14.43
C SER A 319 6.46 11.30 -14.15
N THR A 320 6.79 10.62 -15.21
CA THR A 320 7.74 9.51 -15.13
C THR A 320 9.12 10.02 -15.50
N SER A 321 10.04 10.07 -14.52
CA SER A 321 11.47 10.22 -14.83
C SER A 321 11.90 9.09 -15.76
N PRO A 322 12.81 9.32 -16.70
CA PRO A 322 13.36 8.24 -17.51
C PRO A 322 13.98 7.17 -16.62
N THR A 323 13.33 6.00 -16.59
CA THR A 323 13.69 4.92 -15.69
C THR A 323 13.84 3.62 -16.46
N ILE A 324 14.93 2.88 -16.20
CA ILE A 324 15.11 1.49 -16.59
C ILE A 324 14.73 0.64 -15.39
N ASP A 325 13.76 -0.25 -15.56
CA ASP A 325 13.27 -1.13 -14.51
C ASP A 325 13.41 -2.59 -14.92
N LYS A 326 14.03 -3.37 -14.03
CA LYS A 326 14.23 -4.81 -14.16
C LYS A 326 13.81 -5.44 -12.85
N GLU A 327 12.72 -6.17 -12.83
CA GLU A 327 12.19 -6.78 -11.61
C GLU A 327 11.69 -8.20 -11.90
N GLY A 328 11.86 -9.08 -10.94
CA GLY A 328 11.29 -10.41 -10.98
C GLY A 328 10.93 -10.89 -9.57
N GLY A 329 9.97 -11.79 -9.50
CA GLY A 329 9.56 -12.34 -8.24
C GLY A 329 8.81 -13.66 -8.38
N ALA A 330 8.73 -14.37 -7.27
CA ALA A 330 7.96 -15.60 -7.14
C ALA A 330 7.25 -15.63 -5.79
N ASP A 331 6.06 -16.20 -5.77
CA ASP A 331 5.23 -16.39 -4.57
C ASP A 331 4.71 -17.82 -4.55
N ILE A 332 4.74 -18.40 -3.37
CA ILE A 332 4.16 -19.71 -3.11
C ILE A 332 3.20 -19.60 -1.92
N TYR A 333 1.99 -20.11 -2.09
CA TYR A 333 1.00 -20.31 -1.04
C TYR A 333 0.67 -21.80 -0.98
N TRP A 334 0.86 -22.40 0.18
CA TRP A 334 0.50 -23.79 0.44
C TRP A 334 -0.47 -23.86 1.62
N GLN A 335 -1.49 -24.69 1.51
CA GLN A 335 -2.48 -24.90 2.57
C GLN A 335 -2.76 -26.39 2.78
N SER A 336 -2.80 -26.81 4.03
CA SER A 336 -3.26 -28.16 4.42
C SER A 336 -4.79 -28.22 4.42
N LEU A 337 -5.36 -29.18 3.70
CA LEU A 337 -6.81 -29.41 3.68
C LEU A 337 -7.36 -29.85 5.05
N ARG A 338 -6.56 -30.55 5.85
CA ARG A 338 -7.00 -31.12 7.14
C ARG A 338 -6.88 -30.13 8.30
N SER A 339 -5.74 -29.50 8.45
CA SER A 339 -5.42 -28.64 9.60
C SER A 339 -5.74 -27.17 9.36
N LYS A 340 -6.11 -26.76 8.13
CA LYS A 340 -6.19 -25.36 7.69
C LYS A 340 -4.88 -24.58 7.91
N ALA A 341 -3.78 -25.26 8.30
CA ALA A 341 -2.47 -24.64 8.37
C ALA A 341 -2.03 -24.21 6.97
N TYR A 342 -1.39 -23.05 6.88
CA TYR A 342 -0.89 -22.60 5.61
C TYR A 342 0.48 -21.92 5.76
N MET A 343 1.20 -21.87 4.65
CA MET A 343 2.47 -21.18 4.51
C MET A 343 2.45 -20.31 3.28
N THR A 344 2.98 -19.11 3.41
CA THR A 344 3.28 -18.23 2.28
C THR A 344 4.77 -17.92 2.27
N ALA A 345 5.36 -17.87 1.09
CA ALA A 345 6.72 -17.38 0.91
C ALA A 345 6.79 -16.60 -0.41
N SER A 346 7.34 -15.40 -0.35
CA SER A 346 7.53 -14.56 -1.52
C SER A 346 8.98 -14.09 -1.63
N LEU A 347 9.46 -14.07 -2.85
CA LEU A 347 10.78 -13.55 -3.26
C LEU A 347 10.56 -12.46 -4.28
N LYS A 348 11.22 -11.32 -4.12
CA LYS A 348 11.27 -10.24 -5.11
C LYS A 348 12.71 -9.77 -5.26
N GLY A 349 13.11 -9.41 -6.45
CA GLY A 349 14.41 -8.80 -6.69
C GLY A 349 14.41 -7.97 -7.94
N GLY A 350 15.18 -6.87 -7.93
CA GLY A 350 15.19 -5.97 -9.06
C GLY A 350 16.34 -4.99 -9.08
N GLN A 351 16.46 -4.34 -10.21
CA GLN A 351 17.34 -3.21 -10.46
C GLN A 351 16.52 -2.08 -11.07
N GLN A 352 16.65 -0.89 -10.51
CA GLN A 352 16.07 0.34 -11.07
C GLN A 352 17.19 1.34 -11.34
N ILE A 353 17.19 1.95 -12.52
CA ILE A 353 18.10 3.04 -12.88
C ILE A 353 17.22 4.22 -13.27
N GLU A 354 17.30 5.28 -12.50
CA GLU A 354 16.54 6.51 -12.71
C GLU A 354 17.48 7.61 -13.16
N THR A 355 17.15 8.29 -14.26
CA THR A 355 17.85 9.49 -14.69
C THR A 355 17.25 10.70 -13.98
N ILE A 356 18.05 11.40 -13.20
CA ILE A 356 17.67 12.59 -12.44
C ILE A 356 17.93 13.82 -13.30
N GLY A 357 16.91 14.67 -13.44
CA GLY A 357 17.03 16.00 -14.02
C GLY A 357 15.98 16.89 -13.39
N SER A 358 16.39 17.94 -12.69
CA SER A 358 15.47 18.88 -12.07
C SER A 358 16.02 20.29 -12.03
N GLY A 359 15.10 21.26 -12.19
CA GLY A 359 15.32 22.68 -11.90
C GLY A 359 14.41 23.08 -10.74
N THR A 360 14.94 23.78 -9.77
CA THR A 360 14.22 24.20 -8.57
C THR A 360 14.39 25.70 -8.35
N MET A 361 13.31 26.38 -7.99
CA MET A 361 13.31 27.74 -7.50
C MET A 361 12.66 27.76 -6.11
N SER A 362 13.28 28.43 -5.15
CA SER A 362 12.77 28.54 -3.79
C SER A 362 12.82 29.97 -3.29
N HIS A 363 11.75 30.41 -2.64
CA HIS A 363 11.66 31.70 -1.96
C HIS A 363 11.75 31.45 -0.45
N HIS A 364 12.85 31.85 0.19
CA HIS A 364 13.09 31.66 1.61
C HIS A 364 12.66 32.90 2.38
N TYR A 365 11.80 32.73 3.39
CA TYR A 365 11.27 33.83 4.21
C TYR A 365 12.12 34.03 5.44
N LEU A 366 12.46 35.31 5.75
CA LEU A 366 13.05 35.67 7.03
C LEU A 366 12.01 36.33 7.95
N THR A 367 12.30 36.29 9.27
CA THR A 367 11.39 36.83 10.26
C THR A 367 11.32 38.35 10.25
N ASP A 368 12.31 39.06 9.67
CA ASP A 368 12.28 40.49 9.45
C ASP A 368 11.46 40.95 8.23
N GLY A 369 10.90 39.98 7.47
CA GLY A 369 10.12 40.22 6.25
C GLY A 369 10.95 40.31 4.98
N THR A 370 12.26 40.15 5.06
CA THR A 370 13.12 40.00 3.87
C THR A 370 13.02 38.57 3.36
N PHE A 371 13.41 38.33 2.12
CA PHE A 371 13.45 36.99 1.55
C PHE A 371 14.64 36.87 0.59
N TYR A 372 15.05 35.61 0.36
CA TYR A 372 16.11 35.23 -0.55
C TYR A 372 15.61 34.19 -1.53
N ASP A 373 16.10 34.26 -2.76
CA ASP A 373 15.76 33.31 -3.81
C ASP A 373 16.88 32.28 -3.99
N GLY A 374 16.54 31.04 -3.91
CA GLY A 374 17.42 29.92 -4.22
C GLY A 374 17.08 29.35 -5.60
N LEU A 375 18.10 29.16 -6.42
CA LEU A 375 18.00 28.44 -7.69
C LEU A 375 18.86 27.18 -7.59
N GLU A 376 18.36 26.05 -8.11
CA GLU A 376 19.12 24.81 -8.16
C GLU A 376 18.81 24.05 -9.45
N LYS A 377 19.86 23.46 -10.04
CA LYS A 377 19.76 22.53 -11.16
C LYS A 377 20.54 21.27 -10.80
N THR A 378 19.87 20.14 -10.82
CA THR A 378 20.49 18.84 -10.51
C THR A 378 20.32 17.89 -11.68
N ILE A 379 21.41 17.24 -12.08
CA ILE A 379 21.44 16.19 -13.09
C ILE A 379 22.22 14.99 -12.56
N GLY A 380 21.83 13.78 -12.94
CA GLY A 380 22.56 12.57 -12.53
C GLY A 380 21.81 11.28 -12.77
N ASP A 381 22.22 10.26 -12.09
CA ASP A 381 21.58 8.94 -12.09
C ASP A 381 21.52 8.36 -10.67
N ASN A 382 20.47 7.58 -10.44
CA ASN A 382 20.27 6.80 -9.24
C ASN A 382 20.07 5.34 -9.65
N ARG A 383 20.89 4.42 -9.13
CA ARG A 383 20.81 2.98 -9.38
C ARG A 383 20.51 2.26 -8.09
N SER A 384 19.37 1.58 -8.04
CA SER A 384 19.02 0.77 -6.89
C SER A 384 18.92 -0.71 -7.28
N HIS A 385 19.42 -1.56 -6.38
CA HIS A 385 19.24 -3.01 -6.41
C HIS A 385 18.51 -3.41 -5.15
N SER A 386 17.48 -4.21 -5.28
CA SER A 386 16.71 -4.71 -4.14
C SER A 386 16.54 -6.21 -4.21
N PHE A 387 16.51 -6.84 -3.05
CA PHE A 387 16.10 -8.21 -2.86
C PHE A 387 15.27 -8.30 -1.59
N GLU A 388 14.12 -8.93 -1.66
CA GLU A 388 13.20 -9.08 -0.54
C GLU A 388 12.70 -10.54 -0.49
N TYR A 389 12.75 -11.12 0.71
CA TYR A 389 12.11 -12.38 1.04
C TYR A 389 11.14 -12.14 2.19
N ASN A 390 9.89 -12.60 2.04
CA ASN A 390 8.88 -12.62 3.08
C ASN A 390 8.36 -14.05 3.25
N GLY A 391 8.37 -14.54 4.49
CA GLY A 391 7.81 -15.82 4.85
C GLY A 391 6.76 -15.68 5.96
N ARG A 392 5.69 -16.44 5.86
CA ARG A 392 4.65 -16.52 6.89
C ARG A 392 4.15 -17.95 7.02
N PHE A 393 4.05 -18.45 8.24
CA PHE A 393 3.46 -19.74 8.55
C PHE A 393 2.36 -19.54 9.60
N VAL A 394 1.21 -20.13 9.37
CA VAL A 394 0.05 -20.06 10.27
C VAL A 394 -0.45 -21.45 10.58
N LEU A 395 -0.60 -21.75 11.87
CA LEU A 395 -1.13 -23.00 12.38
C LEU A 395 -2.34 -22.74 13.29
N PRO A 396 -3.57 -22.84 12.77
CA PRO A 396 -4.79 -22.70 13.55
C PRO A 396 -5.13 -24.06 14.22
N LEU A 397 -5.00 -24.13 15.53
CA LEU A 397 -5.42 -25.28 16.35
C LEU A 397 -6.69 -24.93 17.12
N ARG A 398 -7.44 -25.91 17.59
CA ARG A 398 -8.76 -25.70 18.23
C ARG A 398 -8.79 -24.65 19.34
N LYS A 399 -7.72 -24.49 20.12
CA LYS A 399 -7.61 -23.54 21.25
C LYS A 399 -6.37 -22.68 21.21
N VAL A 400 -5.56 -22.86 20.18
CA VAL A 400 -4.28 -22.17 20.02
C VAL A 400 -4.14 -21.70 18.58
N PHE A 401 -3.70 -20.48 18.39
CA PHE A 401 -3.28 -19.96 17.10
C PHE A 401 -1.79 -19.64 17.16
N ILE A 402 -1.04 -20.12 16.20
CA ILE A 402 0.40 -19.88 16.10
C ILE A 402 0.67 -19.24 14.75
N GLU A 403 1.41 -18.14 14.76
CA GLU A 403 1.89 -17.47 13.57
C GLU A 403 3.39 -17.25 13.69
N PHE A 404 4.11 -17.48 12.61
CA PHE A 404 5.52 -17.18 12.48
C PHE A 404 5.74 -16.34 11.22
N LYS A 405 6.54 -15.27 11.33
CA LYS A 405 6.91 -14.35 10.22
C LYS A 405 8.41 -14.26 10.09
N SER A 406 8.90 -14.12 8.86
CA SER A 406 10.31 -13.88 8.57
C SER A 406 10.45 -12.90 7.42
N LEU A 407 11.40 -11.98 7.53
CA LEU A 407 11.75 -10.97 6.54
C LEU A 407 13.26 -10.96 6.33
N LEU A 408 13.68 -10.92 5.07
CA LEU A 408 15.04 -10.56 4.67
C LEU A 408 14.93 -9.55 3.55
N GLU A 409 15.52 -8.37 3.77
CA GLU A 409 15.56 -7.30 2.78
C GLU A 409 17.00 -6.84 2.58
N TYR A 410 17.41 -6.76 1.33
CA TYR A 410 18.69 -6.19 0.92
C TYR A 410 18.45 -5.10 -0.09
N GLN A 411 19.03 -3.93 0.15
CA GLN A 411 18.99 -2.80 -0.77
C GLN A 411 20.39 -2.22 -0.97
N LYS A 412 20.77 -2.01 -2.22
CA LYS A 412 21.96 -1.26 -2.59
C LYS A 412 21.54 -0.11 -3.49
N THR A 413 21.92 1.10 -3.13
CA THR A 413 21.65 2.31 -3.93
C THR A 413 22.96 3.01 -4.24
N GLU A 414 23.17 3.39 -5.49
CA GLU A 414 24.28 4.19 -5.99
C GLU A 414 23.69 5.45 -6.63
N GLN A 415 24.09 6.60 -6.14
CA GLN A 415 23.62 7.88 -6.66
C GLN A 415 24.83 8.71 -7.11
N ASN A 416 24.77 9.23 -8.32
CA ASN A 416 25.73 10.16 -8.85
C ASN A 416 25.00 11.40 -9.35
N THR A 417 25.23 12.53 -8.70
CA THR A 417 24.57 13.78 -9.05
C THR A 417 25.57 14.92 -9.20
N THR A 418 25.27 15.80 -10.10
CA THR A 418 25.93 17.10 -10.23
C THR A 418 24.89 18.18 -10.01
N SER A 419 25.10 19.03 -9.04
CA SER A 419 24.21 20.14 -8.73
C SER A 419 24.91 21.47 -8.92
N GLN A 420 24.18 22.41 -9.47
CA GLN A 420 24.53 23.83 -9.53
C GLN A 420 23.48 24.58 -8.73
N SER A 421 23.89 25.41 -7.79
CA SER A 421 22.96 26.20 -6.98
C SER A 421 23.44 27.66 -6.85
N ALA A 422 22.47 28.56 -6.68
CA ALA A 422 22.75 29.99 -6.47
C ALA A 422 21.78 30.55 -5.43
N LEU A 423 22.28 31.41 -4.54
CA LEU A 423 21.50 32.17 -3.59
C LEU A 423 21.55 33.66 -3.96
N LEU A 424 20.39 34.29 -4.12
CA LEU A 424 20.25 35.66 -4.52
C LEU A 424 19.48 36.49 -3.49
N LYS A 425 19.79 37.75 -3.35
CA LYS A 425 18.89 38.76 -2.76
C LYS A 425 17.73 38.94 -3.73
N THR A 426 16.53 38.97 -3.22
CA THR A 426 15.33 39.03 -4.06
C THR A 426 15.27 40.29 -4.91
N LEU A 427 14.90 40.09 -6.15
CA LEU A 427 14.52 41.14 -7.09
C LEU A 427 13.04 41.49 -6.88
N SER A 428 12.71 42.73 -6.74
CA SER A 428 11.32 43.22 -6.49
C SER A 428 10.32 42.99 -7.63
N SER A 429 10.68 42.32 -8.70
CA SER A 429 9.84 41.92 -9.82
C SER A 429 10.08 40.44 -10.13
N ALA A 430 9.07 39.74 -10.58
CA ALA A 430 9.11 38.33 -11.00
C ALA A 430 10.04 38.13 -12.23
N ILE A 431 11.34 38.32 -12.05
CA ILE A 431 12.36 38.06 -13.04
C ILE A 431 12.73 36.60 -12.96
N THR A 432 12.32 35.84 -13.96
CA THR A 432 12.68 34.43 -14.11
C THR A 432 14.14 34.35 -14.58
N ILE A 433 15.07 33.98 -13.66
CA ILE A 433 16.49 33.86 -13.95
C ILE A 433 16.79 32.39 -14.29
N PRO A 434 17.29 32.08 -15.52
CA PRO A 434 17.85 30.78 -15.78
C PRO A 434 19.14 30.58 -14.96
N ILE A 435 19.28 29.47 -14.26
CA ILE A 435 20.46 29.22 -13.44
C ILE A 435 21.76 29.23 -14.23
N ASP A 436 21.72 28.82 -15.50
CA ASP A 436 22.89 28.85 -16.40
C ASP A 436 23.38 30.30 -16.70
N SER A 437 22.52 31.31 -16.44
CA SER A 437 22.81 32.74 -16.68
C SER A 437 23.09 33.52 -15.37
N VAL A 438 23.06 32.89 -14.23
CA VAL A 438 23.15 33.54 -12.90
C VAL A 438 24.44 34.32 -12.69
N ARG A 439 25.54 33.93 -13.33
CA ARG A 439 26.83 34.63 -13.31
C ARG A 439 26.96 35.79 -14.28
N SER A 440 25.88 36.09 -15.02
CA SER A 440 25.88 37.28 -15.91
C SER A 440 26.09 38.57 -15.09
N PRO A 441 26.79 39.58 -15.62
CA PRO A 441 27.02 40.86 -14.93
C PRO A 441 25.73 41.56 -14.49
N ILE A 442 24.60 41.28 -15.15
CA ILE A 442 23.30 41.84 -14.80
C ILE A 442 22.83 41.36 -13.43
N TYR A 443 23.14 40.10 -13.04
CA TYR A 443 22.68 39.49 -11.80
C TYR A 443 23.73 39.55 -10.68
N ALA A 444 24.98 39.82 -10.98
CA ALA A 444 26.10 39.90 -10.01
C ALA A 444 25.79 40.77 -8.77
N PRO A 445 25.09 41.92 -8.85
CA PRO A 445 24.75 42.72 -7.67
C PRO A 445 23.79 42.04 -6.69
N TYR A 446 23.05 41.08 -7.17
CA TYR A 446 22.03 40.36 -6.39
C TYR A 446 22.56 39.02 -5.89
N LEU A 447 23.65 38.50 -6.44
CA LEU A 447 24.19 37.19 -6.13
C LEU A 447 24.96 37.22 -4.79
N ILE A 448 24.53 36.38 -3.85
CA ILE A 448 25.22 36.19 -2.56
C ILE A 448 26.26 35.11 -2.72
N SER A 449 25.88 33.94 -3.21
CA SER A 449 26.78 32.84 -3.46
C SER A 449 26.27 31.97 -4.62
N ASP A 450 27.18 31.33 -5.31
CA ASP A 450 26.88 30.22 -6.22
C ASP A 450 27.81 29.05 -5.93
N SER A 451 27.31 27.83 -6.19
CA SER A 451 28.10 26.63 -5.97
C SER A 451 27.83 25.58 -7.04
N GLN A 452 28.85 24.78 -7.28
CA GLN A 452 28.74 23.54 -8.05
C GLN A 452 29.19 22.40 -7.16
N SER A 453 28.44 21.31 -7.16
CA SER A 453 28.83 20.09 -6.43
C SER A 453 28.68 18.84 -7.29
N LYS A 454 29.53 17.86 -7.00
CA LYS A 454 29.40 16.50 -7.49
C LYS A 454 29.29 15.60 -6.27
N ASP A 455 28.24 14.83 -6.22
CA ASP A 455 27.95 13.89 -5.15
C ASP A 455 27.90 12.48 -5.70
N ALA A 456 28.75 11.60 -5.21
CA ALA A 456 28.72 10.18 -5.47
C ALA A 456 28.46 9.44 -4.16
N GLY A 457 27.28 8.84 -4.05
CA GLY A 457 26.86 8.12 -2.86
C GLY A 457 26.59 6.65 -3.14
N MET A 458 26.95 5.79 -2.21
CA MET A 458 26.56 4.37 -2.21
C MET A 458 26.04 3.99 -0.84
N THR A 459 24.84 3.39 -0.81
CA THR A 459 24.30 2.78 0.41
C THR A 459 24.07 1.29 0.19
N LYS A 460 24.33 0.49 1.22
CA LYS A 460 24.03 -0.95 1.28
C LYS A 460 23.34 -1.22 2.60
N ASN A 461 22.14 -1.76 2.54
CA ASN A 461 21.33 -2.03 3.72
C ASN A 461 20.91 -3.51 3.69
N LEU A 462 21.05 -4.17 4.82
CA LEU A 462 20.53 -5.51 5.07
C LEU A 462 19.62 -5.45 6.29
N THR A 463 18.36 -5.83 6.13
CA THR A 463 17.39 -5.97 7.21
C THR A 463 16.97 -7.42 7.33
N THR A 464 16.99 -7.95 8.53
CA THR A 464 16.39 -9.25 8.84
C THR A 464 15.43 -9.10 10.00
N ALA A 465 14.26 -9.73 9.93
CA ALA A 465 13.32 -9.72 11.03
C ALA A 465 12.64 -11.08 11.18
N LEU A 466 12.37 -11.46 12.42
CA LEU A 466 11.63 -12.65 12.81
C LEU A 466 10.53 -12.24 13.77
N GLY A 467 9.32 -12.76 13.57
CA GLY A 467 8.18 -12.53 14.45
C GLY A 467 7.48 -13.84 14.80
N GLY A 468 7.00 -13.96 16.01
CA GLY A 468 6.21 -15.09 16.46
C GLY A 468 5.04 -14.65 17.30
N LEU A 469 3.84 -15.14 16.98
CA LEU A 469 2.63 -14.89 17.75
C LEU A 469 2.01 -16.20 18.17
N VAL A 470 1.72 -16.33 19.47
CA VAL A 470 0.98 -17.46 20.04
C VAL A 470 -0.21 -16.91 20.79
N LYS A 471 -1.42 -17.29 20.39
CA LYS A 471 -2.66 -16.94 21.09
C LYS A 471 -3.32 -18.21 21.61
N PHE A 472 -3.66 -18.18 22.88
CA PHE A 472 -4.28 -19.29 23.59
C PHE A 472 -5.60 -18.85 24.24
N VAL A 473 -6.62 -19.72 24.17
CA VAL A 473 -7.90 -19.50 24.87
C VAL A 473 -8.01 -20.45 26.03
N SER A 474 -8.20 -19.89 27.23
CA SER A 474 -8.42 -20.64 28.44
C SER A 474 -9.71 -21.50 28.36
N PRO A 475 -9.62 -22.83 28.51
CA PRO A 475 -10.81 -23.67 28.46
C PRO A 475 -11.76 -23.46 29.63
N LEU A 476 -11.28 -22.85 30.74
CA LEU A 476 -12.07 -22.63 31.96
C LEU A 476 -12.82 -21.31 31.95
N THR A 477 -12.22 -20.25 31.45
CA THR A 477 -12.76 -18.88 31.53
C THR A 477 -13.16 -18.30 30.20
N GLY A 478 -12.72 -18.87 29.07
CA GLY A 478 -12.88 -18.28 27.75
C GLY A 478 -11.99 -17.06 27.48
N ASN A 479 -11.18 -16.64 28.45
CA ASN A 479 -10.25 -15.51 28.29
C ASN A 479 -9.09 -15.88 27.36
N THR A 480 -8.53 -14.87 26.70
CA THR A 480 -7.41 -15.09 25.77
C THR A 480 -6.09 -14.55 26.34
N ILE A 481 -5.02 -15.31 26.10
CA ILE A 481 -3.64 -14.87 26.33
C ILE A 481 -2.94 -14.86 24.99
N THR A 482 -2.31 -13.74 24.66
CA THR A 482 -1.50 -13.61 23.45
C THR A 482 -0.08 -13.25 23.82
N LEU A 483 0.88 -14.00 23.30
CA LEU A 483 2.31 -13.67 23.32
C LEU A 483 2.71 -13.28 21.90
N ASP A 484 3.25 -12.10 21.74
CA ASP A 484 3.79 -11.57 20.50
C ASP A 484 5.26 -11.20 20.73
N THR A 485 6.15 -11.69 19.87
CA THR A 485 7.60 -11.46 19.99
C THR A 485 8.17 -11.16 18.63
N ASP A 486 8.96 -10.12 18.53
CA ASP A 486 9.66 -9.73 17.31
C ASP A 486 11.14 -9.46 17.62
N ALA A 487 11.99 -9.76 16.65
CA ALA A 487 13.40 -9.42 16.66
C ALA A 487 13.82 -8.95 15.28
N SER A 488 14.61 -7.90 15.21
CA SER A 488 15.19 -7.44 13.94
C SER A 488 16.63 -7.05 14.06
N PHE A 489 17.34 -7.20 12.95
CA PHE A 489 18.71 -6.76 12.76
C PHE A 489 18.80 -5.95 11.47
N TYR A 490 19.44 -4.80 11.56
CA TYR A 490 19.75 -3.96 10.43
C TYR A 490 21.26 -3.71 10.38
N ASP A 491 21.88 -3.92 9.21
CA ASP A 491 23.27 -3.57 8.91
C ASP A 491 23.31 -2.66 7.67
N GLY A 492 23.67 -1.40 7.88
CA GLY A 492 23.73 -0.37 6.85
C GLY A 492 25.16 0.12 6.66
N LYS A 493 25.56 0.32 5.42
CA LYS A 493 26.82 0.96 5.06
C LYS A 493 26.55 2.02 4.01
N ALA A 494 26.83 3.27 4.33
CA ALA A 494 26.81 4.34 3.36
C ALA A 494 28.24 4.86 3.16
N SER A 495 28.57 5.20 1.93
CA SER A 495 29.77 5.93 1.57
C SER A 495 29.40 7.07 0.65
N ASN A 496 29.89 8.27 0.96
CA ASN A 496 29.63 9.46 0.18
C ASN A 496 30.96 10.11 -0.20
N HIS A 497 31.07 10.50 -1.45
CA HIS A 497 32.16 11.33 -1.94
C HIS A 497 31.53 12.62 -2.48
N TYR A 498 31.91 13.74 -1.87
CA TYR A 498 31.40 15.07 -2.19
C TYR A 498 32.56 15.93 -2.66
N LEU A 499 32.42 16.54 -3.82
CA LEU A 499 33.30 17.58 -4.36
C LEU A 499 32.47 18.84 -4.57
N GLY A 500 32.76 19.89 -3.81
CA GLY A 500 32.04 21.15 -3.90
C GLY A 500 32.97 22.33 -4.19
N ASP A 501 32.52 23.24 -5.02
CA ASP A 501 33.16 24.54 -5.33
C ASP A 501 32.10 25.61 -5.12
N ARG A 502 32.34 26.51 -4.15
CA ARG A 502 31.44 27.62 -3.85
C ARG A 502 32.18 28.95 -3.99
N PHE A 503 31.57 29.88 -4.68
CA PHE A 503 32.01 31.25 -4.76
C PHE A 503 31.05 32.18 -4.00
N THR A 504 31.55 32.99 -3.12
CA THR A 504 30.81 33.97 -2.32
C THR A 504 31.09 35.38 -2.84
N TRP A 505 30.12 36.01 -3.45
CA TRP A 505 30.29 37.27 -4.20
C TRP A 505 30.49 38.47 -3.30
N ASN A 506 29.84 38.55 -2.14
CA ASN A 506 29.96 39.70 -1.22
C ASN A 506 31.36 39.89 -0.64
N VAL A 507 32.12 38.83 -0.52
CA VAL A 507 33.49 38.81 0.05
C VAL A 507 34.53 38.37 -0.98
N SER A 508 34.13 38.10 -2.21
CA SER A 508 34.99 37.60 -3.30
C SER A 508 35.82 36.37 -2.88
N ASP A 509 35.24 35.48 -2.10
CA ASP A 509 35.89 34.29 -1.55
C ASP A 509 35.45 33.02 -2.28
N ARG A 510 36.40 32.13 -2.54
CA ARG A 510 36.15 30.82 -3.17
C ARG A 510 36.61 29.73 -2.22
N MET A 511 35.68 28.82 -1.92
CA MET A 511 35.91 27.63 -1.09
C MET A 511 35.77 26.39 -1.93
N MET A 512 36.80 25.58 -1.98
CA MET A 512 36.71 24.22 -2.53
C MET A 512 36.76 23.21 -1.38
N LYS A 513 35.90 22.23 -1.42
CA LYS A 513 35.82 21.16 -0.42
C LYS A 513 35.66 19.81 -1.09
N GLU A 514 36.56 18.90 -0.72
CA GLU A 514 36.45 17.49 -1.06
C GLU A 514 36.32 16.68 0.22
N ASN A 515 35.25 15.90 0.32
CA ASN A 515 34.98 15.05 1.47
C ASN A 515 34.64 13.65 1.00
N SER A 516 35.24 12.67 1.66
CA SER A 516 34.81 11.27 1.58
C SER A 516 34.40 10.81 2.96
N ALA A 517 33.22 10.24 3.10
CA ALA A 517 32.73 9.74 4.37
C ALA A 517 32.29 8.28 4.25
N SER A 518 32.63 7.47 5.23
CA SER A 518 32.08 6.14 5.44
C SER A 518 31.17 6.16 6.66
N LEU A 519 29.94 5.64 6.51
CA LEU A 519 28.89 5.68 7.54
C LEU A 519 28.30 4.27 7.76
N PRO A 520 29.02 3.37 8.45
CA PRO A 520 28.43 2.10 8.88
C PRO A 520 27.41 2.34 9.99
N SER A 521 26.31 1.59 9.95
CA SER A 521 25.23 1.67 10.93
C SER A 521 24.69 0.27 11.23
N GLN A 522 24.51 -0.05 12.49
CA GLN A 522 23.94 -1.31 12.94
C GLN A 522 22.82 -1.05 13.95
N THR A 523 21.71 -1.77 13.80
CA THR A 523 20.60 -1.67 14.73
C THR A 523 20.09 -3.07 15.07
N TYR A 524 19.89 -3.30 16.36
CA TYR A 524 19.27 -4.52 16.90
C TYR A 524 18.01 -4.13 17.64
N SER A 525 16.89 -4.78 17.33
CA SER A 525 15.66 -4.61 18.11
C SER A 525 15.12 -5.96 18.61
N LEU A 526 14.54 -5.92 19.78
CA LEU A 526 13.80 -7.03 20.37
C LEU A 526 12.52 -6.46 21.00
N GLY A 527 11.39 -7.01 20.64
CA GLY A 527 10.08 -6.69 21.19
C GLY A 527 9.40 -7.94 21.74
N THR A 528 8.75 -7.83 22.89
CA THR A 528 7.91 -8.88 23.44
C THR A 528 6.69 -8.24 24.09
N LYS A 529 5.51 -8.78 23.80
CA LYS A 529 4.25 -8.28 24.33
C LYS A 529 3.39 -9.44 24.79
N ILE A 530 2.80 -9.30 25.97
CA ILE A 530 1.82 -10.23 26.52
C ILE A 530 0.52 -9.48 26.67
N ASP A 531 -0.55 -10.00 26.07
CA ASP A 531 -1.91 -9.48 26.21
C ASP A 531 -2.77 -10.50 26.98
N TYR A 532 -3.56 -10.02 27.93
CA TYR A 532 -4.62 -10.78 28.60
C TYR A 532 -5.95 -10.10 28.36
N GLU A 533 -6.88 -10.80 27.68
CA GLU A 533 -8.19 -10.27 27.31
C GLU A 533 -9.31 -11.02 28.02
N ILE A 534 -10.19 -10.26 28.69
CA ILE A 534 -11.40 -10.71 29.35
C ILE A 534 -12.58 -10.21 28.51
N SER A 535 -13.43 -11.13 28.08
CA SER A 535 -14.63 -10.80 27.29
C SER A 535 -15.89 -11.06 28.14
N LEU A 536 -16.64 -10.00 28.39
CA LEU A 536 -17.98 -10.02 28.99
C LEU A 536 -19.02 -9.62 27.92
N LYS A 537 -20.31 -9.89 28.11
CA LYS A 537 -21.34 -9.72 27.05
C LYS A 537 -21.23 -8.44 26.23
N ALA A 538 -21.19 -7.27 26.88
CA ALA A 538 -21.12 -5.97 26.22
C ALA A 538 -19.79 -5.23 26.46
N PHE A 539 -18.88 -5.82 27.20
CA PHE A 539 -17.66 -5.19 27.67
C PHE A 539 -16.48 -6.11 27.46
N ARG A 540 -15.38 -5.56 26.91
CA ARG A 540 -14.09 -6.24 26.80
C ARG A 540 -13.02 -5.40 27.49
N TRP A 541 -12.18 -6.08 28.24
CA TRP A 541 -11.04 -5.49 28.91
C TRP A 541 -9.77 -6.24 28.51
N LYS A 542 -8.82 -5.53 27.91
CA LYS A 542 -7.53 -6.09 27.56
C LYS A 542 -6.42 -5.38 28.33
N LEU A 543 -5.65 -6.16 29.06
CA LEU A 543 -4.43 -5.73 29.72
C LEU A 543 -3.23 -6.19 28.90
N SER A 544 -2.29 -5.29 28.67
CA SER A 544 -1.09 -5.56 27.90
C SER A 544 0.15 -5.12 28.67
N TYR A 545 1.16 -5.95 28.67
CA TYR A 545 2.52 -5.56 29.05
C TYR A 545 3.45 -5.81 27.88
N GLY A 546 4.25 -4.80 27.51
CA GLY A 546 5.24 -4.88 26.45
C GLY A 546 6.62 -4.45 26.97
N TYR A 547 7.63 -5.14 26.50
CA TYR A 547 9.03 -4.75 26.63
C TYR A 547 9.64 -4.59 25.25
N SER A 548 10.36 -3.51 25.01
CA SER A 548 11.15 -3.36 23.79
C SER A 548 12.55 -2.82 24.10
N TYR A 549 13.52 -3.40 23.42
CA TYR A 549 14.92 -3.02 23.43
C TYR A 549 15.37 -2.62 22.02
N LEU A 550 16.02 -1.48 21.91
CA LEU A 550 16.63 -1.03 20.66
C LEU A 550 18.08 -0.60 20.95
N TYR A 551 19.01 -1.14 20.20
CA TYR A 551 20.40 -0.71 20.18
C TYR A 551 20.75 -0.23 18.78
N THR A 552 21.33 0.97 18.68
CA THR A 552 21.82 1.53 17.42
C THR A 552 23.28 1.93 17.59
N LYS A 553 24.11 1.51 16.65
CA LYS A 553 25.48 1.98 16.49
C LYS A 553 25.60 2.63 15.12
N GLN A 554 26.19 3.81 15.06
CA GLN A 554 26.48 4.53 13.83
C GLN A 554 27.83 5.18 13.94
N ASP A 555 28.69 4.94 12.98
CA ASP A 555 29.98 5.58 12.89
C ASP A 555 30.01 6.51 11.66
N ARG A 556 30.78 7.57 11.74
CA ARG A 556 31.14 8.40 10.58
C ARG A 556 32.66 8.51 10.60
N ASP A 557 33.29 8.06 9.56
CA ASP A 557 34.70 8.15 9.33
C ASP A 557 34.97 9.06 8.12
N ILE A 558 35.66 10.17 8.36
CA ILE A 558 36.05 11.13 7.33
C ILE A 558 37.58 11.24 7.40
N PRO A 559 38.28 10.78 6.36
CA PRO A 559 39.72 10.88 6.31
C PRO A 559 40.21 12.33 6.57
N PHE A 560 41.11 12.48 7.53
CA PHE A 560 41.71 13.76 7.93
C PHE A 560 40.78 14.80 8.55
N ASP A 561 39.50 14.48 8.80
CA ASP A 561 38.55 15.36 9.50
C ASP A 561 38.07 14.73 10.81
N ILE A 562 38.89 14.85 11.86
CA ILE A 562 38.60 14.29 13.19
C ILE A 562 37.39 14.98 13.83
N ILE A 563 37.17 16.27 13.53
CA ILE A 563 36.09 17.07 14.13
C ILE A 563 34.70 16.52 13.70
N ASN A 564 34.58 16.13 12.44
CA ASN A 564 33.34 15.61 11.90
C ASN A 564 33.25 14.07 11.90
N SER A 565 34.35 13.37 12.25
CA SER A 565 34.34 11.92 12.49
C SER A 565 33.81 11.60 13.88
N TYR A 566 33.01 10.53 13.99
CA TYR A 566 32.45 10.13 15.28
C TYR A 566 32.04 8.64 15.31
N SER A 567 31.93 8.13 16.55
CA SER A 567 31.25 6.90 16.87
C SER A 567 30.09 7.21 17.82
N TYR A 568 28.87 6.94 17.35
CA TYR A 568 27.63 7.13 18.08
C TYR A 568 27.00 5.78 18.40
N ASN A 569 26.62 5.57 19.66
CA ASN A 569 25.79 4.44 20.02
C ASN A 569 24.66 4.85 20.98
N ALA A 570 23.49 4.23 20.78
CA ALA A 570 22.31 4.51 21.59
C ALA A 570 21.62 3.21 22.02
N ARG A 571 21.14 3.22 23.25
CA ARG A 571 20.30 2.14 23.82
C ARG A 571 18.97 2.70 24.27
N HIS A 572 17.92 2.04 23.90
CA HIS A 572 16.56 2.40 24.27
C HIS A 572 15.87 1.19 24.87
N ASN A 573 15.48 1.29 26.13
CA ASN A 573 14.67 0.31 26.84
C ASN A 573 13.32 0.94 27.13
N ARG A 574 12.25 0.22 26.81
CA ARG A 574 10.87 0.68 27.02
C ARG A 574 10.04 -0.41 27.61
N HIS A 575 9.37 -0.12 28.72
CA HIS A 575 8.30 -0.90 29.30
C HIS A 575 6.98 -0.21 29.03
N ASN A 576 6.02 -0.91 28.49
CA ASN A 576 4.70 -0.39 28.17
C ASN A 576 3.61 -1.18 28.90
N LEU A 577 2.83 -0.50 29.70
CA LEU A 577 1.61 -1.01 30.32
C LEU A 577 0.43 -0.38 29.61
N GLN A 578 -0.54 -1.18 29.18
CA GLN A 578 -1.71 -0.65 28.46
C GLN A 578 -2.98 -1.34 28.95
N SER A 579 -4.02 -0.54 29.15
CA SER A 579 -5.37 -1.01 29.44
C SER A 579 -6.32 -0.54 28.35
N ASP A 580 -6.94 -1.48 27.63
CA ASP A 580 -7.94 -1.23 26.61
C ASP A 580 -9.32 -1.60 27.16
N LEU A 581 -10.24 -0.66 27.17
CA LEU A 581 -11.61 -0.82 27.61
C LEU A 581 -12.54 -0.63 26.41
N GLU A 582 -13.23 -1.68 26.01
CA GLU A 582 -14.15 -1.67 24.88
C GLU A 582 -15.58 -1.98 25.36
N TRP A 583 -16.52 -1.12 24.96
CA TRP A 583 -17.94 -1.29 25.23
C TRP A 583 -18.71 -1.38 23.92
N ILE A 584 -19.56 -2.40 23.80
CA ILE A 584 -20.35 -2.69 22.61
C ILE A 584 -21.81 -2.80 23.01
N LYS A 585 -22.66 -1.90 22.51
CA LYS A 585 -24.11 -1.92 22.75
C LYS A 585 -24.85 -1.25 21.59
N ASP A 586 -25.97 -1.84 21.19
CA ASP A 586 -26.88 -1.33 20.15
C ASP A 586 -26.18 -0.86 18.87
N GLY A 587 -25.13 -1.59 18.50
CA GLY A 587 -24.29 -1.25 17.34
C GLY A 587 -23.33 -0.08 17.56
N HIS A 588 -23.23 0.51 18.73
CA HIS A 588 -22.16 1.43 19.11
C HIS A 588 -20.97 0.67 19.68
N ILE A 589 -19.75 1.11 19.32
CA ILE A 589 -18.50 0.61 19.89
C ILE A 589 -17.74 1.81 20.44
N LEU A 590 -17.44 1.78 21.72
CA LEU A 590 -16.56 2.74 22.39
C LEU A 590 -15.30 2.02 22.84
N LEU A 591 -14.13 2.52 22.45
CA LEU A 591 -12.83 1.96 22.82
C LEU A 591 -11.98 3.08 23.44
N LEU A 592 -11.59 2.86 24.68
CA LEU A 592 -10.65 3.71 25.42
C LEU A 592 -9.35 2.93 25.61
N ARG A 593 -8.24 3.47 25.12
CA ARG A 593 -6.90 2.92 25.31
C ARG A 593 -6.07 3.83 26.19
N LEU A 594 -5.43 3.25 27.19
CA LEU A 594 -4.65 3.96 28.21
C LEU A 594 -3.25 3.37 28.31
N PRO A 595 -2.35 3.66 27.36
CA PRO A 595 -0.96 3.22 27.41
C PRO A 595 -0.13 4.13 28.31
N LEU A 596 0.71 3.52 29.17
CA LEU A 596 1.68 4.16 30.03
C LEU A 596 3.06 3.51 29.76
N SER A 597 4.00 4.29 29.25
CA SER A 597 5.33 3.81 28.91
C SER A 597 6.39 4.41 29.82
N PHE A 598 7.33 3.59 30.25
CA PHE A 598 8.53 3.98 30.98
C PHE A 598 9.72 3.71 30.08
N GLU A 599 10.42 4.77 29.68
CA GLU A 599 11.54 4.69 28.76
C GLU A 599 12.85 5.14 29.41
N LYS A 600 13.90 4.35 29.19
CA LYS A 600 15.27 4.74 29.47
C LYS A 600 16.04 4.80 28.16
N ARG A 601 16.55 5.97 27.82
CA ARG A 601 17.39 6.20 26.64
C ARG A 601 18.77 6.63 27.07
N THR A 602 19.79 5.98 26.54
CA THR A 602 21.19 6.32 26.79
C THR A 602 21.90 6.43 25.45
N ALA A 603 22.67 7.49 25.25
CA ALA A 603 23.45 7.66 24.03
C ALA A 603 24.84 8.20 24.36
N ASN A 604 25.81 7.71 23.61
CA ASN A 604 27.20 8.17 23.64
C ASN A 604 27.61 8.64 22.25
N ASP A 605 28.30 9.74 22.17
CA ASP A 605 28.97 10.23 20.96
C ASP A 605 30.41 10.58 21.35
N THR A 606 31.39 10.17 20.58
CA THR A 606 32.81 10.41 20.87
C THR A 606 33.17 11.88 20.95
N ARG A 607 32.34 12.77 20.42
CA ARG A 607 32.50 14.23 20.43
C ARG A 607 31.91 14.93 21.67
N ALA A 608 31.14 14.19 22.49
CA ALA A 608 30.39 14.76 23.61
C ALA A 608 30.27 13.80 24.79
N THR A 609 29.81 14.31 25.93
CA THR A 609 29.50 13.50 27.11
C THR A 609 28.27 12.63 26.88
N GLN A 610 28.25 11.49 27.59
CA GLN A 610 27.09 10.59 27.59
C GLN A 610 25.82 11.30 28.04
N ILE A 611 24.74 11.07 27.31
CA ILE A 611 23.40 11.54 27.69
C ILE A 611 22.56 10.36 28.14
N GLN A 612 21.87 10.50 29.27
CA GLN A 612 20.87 9.58 29.75
C GLN A 612 19.59 10.34 30.04
N LYS A 613 18.47 9.87 29.51
CA LYS A 613 17.13 10.43 29.72
C LYS A 613 16.16 9.34 30.16
N HIS A 614 15.26 9.72 31.06
CA HIS A 614 14.12 8.89 31.50
C HIS A 614 12.84 9.61 31.13
N TYR A 615 11.89 8.89 30.55
CA TYR A 615 10.58 9.43 30.18
C TYR A 615 9.47 8.54 30.74
N THR A 616 8.44 9.18 31.27
CA THR A 616 7.17 8.56 31.57
C THR A 616 6.16 9.16 30.61
N LEU A 617 5.63 8.35 29.70
CA LEU A 617 4.78 8.80 28.60
C LEU A 617 3.39 8.20 28.75
N PHE A 618 2.38 9.07 28.80
CA PHE A 618 0.97 8.67 28.80
C PHE A 618 0.35 9.16 27.49
N THR A 619 -0.16 8.24 26.67
CA THR A 619 -0.61 8.50 25.30
C THR A 619 -2.02 7.96 25.06
N PRO A 620 -3.06 8.50 25.74
CA PRO A 620 -4.41 7.99 25.65
C PRO A 620 -5.02 8.16 24.27
N SER A 621 -5.87 7.21 23.88
CA SER A 621 -6.71 7.35 22.69
C SER A 621 -8.14 6.90 22.97
N PHE A 622 -9.08 7.52 22.25
CA PHE A 622 -10.50 7.25 22.32
C PHE A 622 -11.05 7.01 20.91
N THR A 623 -11.87 5.99 20.74
CA THR A 623 -12.53 5.67 19.47
C THR A 623 -14.02 5.44 19.73
N TRP A 624 -14.86 6.06 18.92
CA TRP A 624 -16.29 5.79 18.85
C TRP A 624 -16.72 5.44 17.44
N LEU A 625 -17.33 4.27 17.27
CA LEU A 625 -17.98 3.85 16.02
C LEU A 625 -19.49 3.80 16.23
N SER A 626 -20.23 4.47 15.36
CA SER A 626 -21.70 4.47 15.38
C SER A 626 -22.28 3.43 14.41
N PRO A 627 -23.52 2.95 14.63
CA PRO A 627 -24.20 2.05 13.70
C PRO A 627 -24.55 2.71 12.35
N PHE A 628 -24.58 4.04 12.28
CA PHE A 628 -24.91 4.81 11.07
C PHE A 628 -23.69 5.26 10.25
N GLY A 629 -22.48 4.74 10.57
CA GLY A 629 -21.28 4.99 9.74
C GLY A 629 -20.44 6.20 10.16
N LEU A 630 -20.72 6.79 11.33
CA LEU A 630 -19.87 7.83 11.92
C LEU A 630 -18.77 7.18 12.78
N TYR A 631 -17.53 7.62 12.59
CA TYR A 631 -16.35 7.26 13.37
C TYR A 631 -15.73 8.53 13.94
N ALA A 632 -15.51 8.57 15.24
CA ALA A 632 -14.79 9.64 15.91
C ALA A 632 -13.57 9.06 16.64
N TYR A 633 -12.45 9.73 16.49
CA TYR A 633 -11.15 9.29 17.04
C TYR A 633 -10.41 10.47 17.65
N TYR A 634 -9.85 10.24 18.82
CA TYR A 634 -8.90 11.13 19.47
C TYR A 634 -7.65 10.34 19.84
N ASN A 635 -6.48 10.94 19.64
CA ASN A 635 -5.20 10.37 20.04
C ASN A 635 -4.25 11.47 20.51
N LEU A 636 -3.56 11.21 21.61
CA LEU A 636 -2.39 11.97 22.05
C LEU A 636 -1.14 11.14 21.75
N SER A 637 -0.26 11.61 20.87
CA SER A 637 1.08 11.07 20.71
C SER A 637 2.11 11.94 21.45
N VAL A 638 3.09 11.28 22.05
CA VAL A 638 4.19 11.95 22.74
C VAL A 638 5.50 11.32 22.25
N ASP A 639 6.30 12.12 21.54
CA ASP A 639 7.54 11.66 20.90
C ASP A 639 8.76 12.33 21.55
N PRO A 640 9.55 11.57 22.33
CA PRO A 640 10.84 12.05 22.82
C PRO A 640 11.81 12.31 21.66
N GLN A 641 12.63 13.34 21.78
CA GLN A 641 13.57 13.73 20.75
C GLN A 641 14.58 12.65 20.40
N LYS A 642 15.10 12.72 19.19
CA LYS A 642 16.24 11.90 18.78
C LYS A 642 17.45 12.26 19.68
N MET A 643 18.12 11.26 20.23
CA MET A 643 19.23 11.48 21.14
C MET A 643 20.36 12.30 20.49
N SER A 644 20.56 12.14 19.17
CA SER A 644 21.53 12.93 18.39
C SER A 644 21.25 14.44 18.38
N GLN A 645 19.99 14.87 18.55
CA GLN A 645 19.62 16.30 18.62
C GLN A 645 19.91 16.92 19.97
N LEU A 646 20.09 16.09 21.02
CA LEU A 646 20.31 16.53 22.39
C LEU A 646 21.79 16.77 22.72
N PHE A 647 22.73 16.34 21.89
CA PHE A 647 24.15 16.63 22.08
C PHE A 647 24.44 18.06 21.69
N ASP A 648 25.22 18.77 22.55
CA ASP A 648 25.78 20.11 22.21
C ASP A 648 26.98 19.95 21.29
N ILE A 649 26.74 19.54 20.07
CA ILE A 649 27.72 19.28 19.02
C ILE A 649 27.43 20.19 17.85
N THR A 650 28.49 20.76 17.26
CA THR A 650 28.46 21.50 16.01
C THR A 650 29.01 20.61 14.89
N ASP A 651 28.17 20.30 13.91
CA ASP A 651 28.51 19.49 12.73
C ASP A 651 28.67 20.42 11.50
N THR A 652 29.88 20.49 10.96
CA THR A 652 30.26 21.35 9.82
C THR A 652 30.57 20.54 8.56
N TYR A 653 30.11 19.31 8.49
CA TYR A 653 30.36 18.44 7.33
C TYR A 653 29.85 19.04 6.02
N ASN A 654 28.63 19.61 6.02
CA ASN A 654 28.05 20.26 4.86
C ASN A 654 28.57 21.70 4.72
N MET A 655 28.95 22.09 3.49
CA MET A 655 29.46 23.45 3.21
C MET A 655 28.39 24.54 3.31
N GLN A 656 27.13 24.18 3.12
CA GLN A 656 26.02 25.14 3.11
C GLN A 656 25.23 25.18 4.41
N GLN A 657 25.38 24.12 5.25
CA GLN A 657 24.60 23.97 6.46
C GLN A 657 25.45 23.45 7.61
N ILE A 658 25.42 24.16 8.73
CA ILE A 658 26.02 23.78 10.00
C ILE A 658 24.89 23.32 10.93
N TYR A 659 24.98 22.12 11.47
CA TYR A 659 24.00 21.62 12.44
C TYR A 659 24.55 21.77 13.85
N LYS A 660 23.73 22.33 14.75
CA LYS A 660 24.06 22.47 16.18
C LYS A 660 22.94 21.80 16.99
N GLY A 661 23.30 20.90 17.91
CA GLY A 661 22.34 20.25 18.80
C GLY A 661 21.81 21.16 19.90
N ASN A 662 20.79 20.71 20.64
CA ASN A 662 20.18 21.44 21.75
C ASN A 662 19.79 20.46 22.88
N PRO A 663 20.52 20.44 24.02
CA PRO A 663 20.25 19.53 25.14
C PRO A 663 18.97 19.86 25.93
N HIS A 664 18.36 21.03 25.71
CA HIS A 664 17.16 21.52 26.42
C HIS A 664 15.83 21.16 25.74
N LEU A 665 15.88 20.37 24.67
CA LEU A 665 14.64 19.96 23.97
C LEU A 665 13.74 19.10 24.87
N LYS A 666 12.43 19.40 24.80
CA LYS A 666 11.36 18.68 25.50
C LYS A 666 10.65 17.73 24.53
N PRO A 667 10.06 16.59 24.99
CA PRO A 667 9.24 15.74 24.16
C PRO A 667 8.15 16.51 23.42
N SER A 668 8.00 16.23 22.12
CA SER A 668 6.92 16.78 21.33
C SER A 668 5.64 16.02 21.61
N GLN A 669 4.51 16.74 21.57
CA GLN A 669 3.17 16.20 21.79
C GLN A 669 2.29 16.61 20.63
N GLN A 670 1.46 15.68 20.15
CA GLN A 670 0.50 15.96 19.11
C GLN A 670 -0.87 15.41 19.49
N HIS A 671 -1.85 16.30 19.56
CA HIS A 671 -3.26 15.97 19.71
C HIS A 671 -3.87 15.82 18.32
N THR A 672 -4.48 14.67 18.04
CA THR A 672 -5.16 14.42 16.76
C THR A 672 -6.63 14.09 17.04
N PHE A 673 -7.53 14.80 16.38
CA PHE A 673 -8.96 14.54 16.34
C PHE A 673 -9.36 14.19 14.93
N GLU A 674 -10.09 13.09 14.74
CA GLU A 674 -10.60 12.67 13.45
C GLU A 674 -12.10 12.41 13.55
N LEU A 675 -12.82 12.84 12.53
CA LEU A 675 -14.23 12.56 12.36
C LEU A 675 -14.46 12.05 10.93
N ASN A 676 -14.85 10.81 10.81
CA ASN A 676 -15.06 10.15 9.52
C ASN A 676 -16.51 9.71 9.42
N TYR A 677 -17.11 9.96 8.28
CA TYR A 677 -18.43 9.48 7.92
C TYR A 677 -18.37 8.68 6.64
N SER A 678 -18.99 7.51 6.63
CA SER A 678 -19.16 6.70 5.42
C SER A 678 -20.59 6.18 5.34
N SER A 679 -21.29 6.55 4.28
CA SER A 679 -22.67 6.10 4.09
C SER A 679 -22.69 4.64 3.63
N LYS A 680 -23.57 3.85 4.25
CA LYS A 680 -23.91 2.49 3.78
C LYS A 680 -25.09 2.60 2.83
N ALA A 681 -24.85 2.54 1.53
CA ALA A 681 -25.92 2.52 0.54
C ALA A 681 -26.71 1.20 0.60
N LYS A 682 -27.94 1.23 1.09
CA LYS A 682 -28.79 0.03 1.17
C LYS A 682 -29.56 -0.29 -0.13
N LYS A 683 -29.82 0.67 -1.03
CA LYS A 683 -30.69 0.47 -2.21
C LYS A 683 -30.29 1.22 -3.48
N SER A 684 -29.40 2.18 -3.46
CA SER A 684 -28.94 2.90 -4.64
C SER A 684 -27.41 2.81 -4.76
N ALA A 685 -26.91 2.76 -6.00
CA ALA A 685 -25.47 2.80 -6.27
C ALA A 685 -24.89 4.20 -5.95
N GLN A 686 -25.09 4.68 -4.71
CA GLN A 686 -24.56 5.94 -4.22
C GLN A 686 -23.76 5.74 -2.93
N ALA A 687 -22.63 6.41 -2.82
CA ALA A 687 -21.79 6.39 -1.65
C ALA A 687 -21.35 7.83 -1.31
N TRP A 688 -21.31 8.11 -0.01
CA TRP A 688 -20.76 9.35 0.54
C TRP A 688 -19.65 9.00 1.52
N HIS A 689 -18.58 9.74 1.48
CA HIS A 689 -17.62 9.74 2.57
C HIS A 689 -17.19 11.18 2.89
N ALA A 690 -16.87 11.41 4.14
CA ALA A 690 -16.28 12.66 4.61
C ALA A 690 -15.29 12.33 5.72
N ASN A 691 -14.09 12.88 5.64
CA ASN A 691 -13.03 12.71 6.61
C ASN A 691 -12.52 14.09 7.01
N THR A 692 -12.53 14.37 8.31
CA THR A 692 -11.99 15.61 8.86
C THR A 692 -10.96 15.26 9.92
N ARG A 693 -9.78 15.90 9.82
CA ARG A 693 -8.70 15.76 10.81
C ARG A 693 -8.28 17.14 11.30
N TYR A 694 -8.15 17.26 12.62
CA TYR A 694 -7.51 18.38 13.28
C TYR A 694 -6.33 17.87 14.09
N SER A 695 -5.13 18.38 13.84
CA SER A 695 -3.91 18.05 14.59
C SER A 695 -3.34 19.32 15.20
N LEU A 696 -3.02 19.29 16.50
CA LEU A 696 -2.43 20.39 17.25
C LEU A 696 -1.12 19.94 17.87
N GLY A 697 -0.04 20.68 17.58
CA GLY A 697 1.29 20.41 18.08
C GLY A 697 1.61 21.22 19.35
N HIS A 698 2.20 20.55 20.35
CA HIS A 698 2.75 21.16 21.54
C HIS A 698 4.20 20.69 21.74
N ASN A 699 5.13 21.63 21.99
CA ASN A 699 6.58 21.35 22.05
C ASN A 699 7.12 20.68 20.79
N GLU A 700 6.56 20.92 19.62
CA GLU A 700 7.11 20.39 18.36
C GLU A 700 8.52 20.91 18.13
N VAL A 701 9.37 20.07 17.53
CA VAL A 701 10.75 20.47 17.21
C VAL A 701 10.77 21.09 15.81
N VAL A 702 11.13 22.37 15.76
CA VAL A 702 11.43 23.08 14.51
C VAL A 702 12.90 23.49 14.51
N TYR A 703 13.50 23.63 13.33
CA TYR A 703 14.85 24.16 13.22
C TYR A 703 14.81 25.67 13.10
N THR A 704 15.71 26.33 13.84
CA THR A 704 16.04 27.74 13.62
C THR A 704 17.10 27.81 12.52
N TYR A 705 16.93 28.71 11.57
CA TYR A 705 17.86 28.95 10.46
C TYR A 705 18.52 30.32 10.63
N LEU A 706 19.79 30.33 10.98
CA LEU A 706 20.59 31.55 11.01
C LEU A 706 21.41 31.62 9.72
N LEU A 707 21.06 32.55 8.83
CA LEU A 707 21.77 32.79 7.58
C LEU A 707 22.96 33.76 7.83
N ASN A 708 24.15 33.32 7.55
CA ASN A 708 25.27 34.18 7.40
C ASN A 708 25.25 34.82 5.99
N THR A 709 24.86 36.10 5.91
CA THR A 709 24.73 36.79 4.65
C THR A 709 26.05 37.05 3.93
N ALA A 710 27.19 37.00 4.65
CA ALA A 710 28.51 37.13 4.03
C ALA A 710 28.93 35.84 3.31
N THR A 711 28.54 34.67 3.83
CA THR A 711 28.96 33.37 3.28
C THR A 711 27.82 32.56 2.62
N GLY A 712 26.58 32.92 2.86
CA GLY A 712 25.42 32.13 2.42
C GLY A 712 25.21 30.81 3.18
N VAL A 713 25.90 30.63 4.33
CA VAL A 713 25.78 29.40 5.13
C VAL A 713 24.68 29.53 6.16
N TYR A 714 23.87 28.48 6.30
CA TYR A 714 22.86 28.39 7.34
C TYR A 714 23.37 27.60 8.55
N THR A 715 23.16 28.15 9.76
CA THR A 715 23.27 27.37 10.98
C THR A 715 21.91 26.94 11.46
N LEU A 716 21.72 25.63 11.63
CA LEU A 716 20.48 24.98 12.03
C LEU A 716 20.55 24.51 13.47
N THR A 717 19.62 24.97 14.32
CA THR A 717 19.53 24.55 15.72
C THR A 717 18.09 24.15 16.03
N PRO A 718 17.83 22.94 16.58
CA PRO A 718 16.47 22.51 16.91
C PRO A 718 15.94 23.25 18.14
N LYS A 719 14.67 23.65 18.09
CA LYS A 719 13.97 24.39 19.14
C LYS A 719 12.53 23.89 19.27
N ASN A 720 12.00 23.84 20.50
CA ASN A 720 10.58 23.51 20.70
C ASN A 720 9.67 24.71 20.43
N VAL A 721 8.54 24.45 19.77
CA VAL A 721 7.46 25.41 19.57
C VAL A 721 6.12 24.77 19.84
N SER A 722 5.11 25.57 20.20
CA SER A 722 3.74 25.13 20.37
C SER A 722 2.79 26.01 19.57
N GLY A 723 1.63 25.44 19.18
CA GLY A 723 0.60 26.16 18.46
C GLY A 723 0.61 25.92 16.94
N ASN A 724 1.51 25.08 16.41
CA ASN A 724 1.36 24.59 15.05
C ASN A 724 0.13 23.68 14.93
N TYR A 725 -0.65 23.84 13.86
CA TYR A 725 -1.83 23.00 13.64
C TYR A 725 -2.03 22.68 12.16
N LEU A 726 -2.73 21.58 11.93
CA LEU A 726 -3.22 21.15 10.62
C LEU A 726 -4.72 20.85 10.74
N VAL A 727 -5.51 21.44 9.86
CA VAL A 727 -6.90 21.07 9.63
C VAL A 727 -7.01 20.50 8.23
N SER A 728 -7.60 19.34 8.05
CA SER A 728 -7.89 18.78 6.73
C SER A 728 -9.32 18.28 6.64
N LEU A 729 -9.91 18.43 5.47
CA LEU A 729 -11.22 17.93 5.08
C LEU A 729 -11.07 17.23 3.74
N ASP A 730 -11.54 15.99 3.65
CA ASP A 730 -11.72 15.24 2.41
C ASP A 730 -13.16 14.72 2.35
N ALA A 731 -13.86 14.96 1.26
CA ALA A 731 -15.22 14.48 1.06
C ALA A 731 -15.41 13.99 -0.36
N GLY A 732 -16.13 12.88 -0.50
CA GLY A 732 -16.42 12.32 -1.82
C GLY A 732 -17.86 11.84 -1.93
N TYR A 733 -18.37 11.93 -3.15
CA TYR A 733 -19.69 11.45 -3.54
C TYR A 733 -19.59 10.68 -4.84
N SER A 734 -20.19 9.50 -4.88
CA SER A 734 -20.31 8.69 -6.08
C SER A 734 -21.74 8.20 -6.24
N ARG A 735 -22.28 8.30 -7.46
CA ARG A 735 -23.64 7.85 -7.77
C ARG A 735 -23.76 7.40 -9.21
N SER A 736 -24.52 6.32 -9.43
CA SER A 736 -25.12 6.03 -10.74
C SER A 736 -26.32 6.95 -11.00
N LEU A 737 -26.34 7.60 -12.15
CA LEU A 737 -27.38 8.56 -12.54
C LEU A 737 -28.58 7.88 -13.18
N ASP A 738 -28.42 6.64 -13.65
CA ASP A 738 -29.46 5.84 -14.27
C ASP A 738 -29.58 4.43 -13.63
N THR A 739 -30.70 3.78 -13.82
CA THR A 739 -30.99 2.45 -13.26
C THR A 739 -30.18 1.33 -13.90
N GLN A 740 -29.64 1.57 -15.10
CA GLN A 740 -28.83 0.61 -15.85
C GLN A 740 -27.32 0.82 -15.58
N ASN A 741 -26.95 1.83 -14.78
CA ASN A 741 -25.58 2.21 -14.44
C ASN A 741 -24.72 2.58 -15.68
N HIS A 742 -25.34 3.11 -16.73
CA HIS A 742 -24.60 3.64 -17.88
C HIS A 742 -23.87 4.93 -17.55
N TRP A 743 -24.45 5.76 -16.68
CA TRP A 743 -23.88 7.01 -16.24
C TRP A 743 -23.50 6.97 -14.79
N THR A 744 -22.23 7.23 -14.49
CA THR A 744 -21.72 7.34 -13.11
C THR A 744 -21.06 8.70 -12.93
N LEU A 745 -21.47 9.38 -11.86
CA LEU A 745 -20.87 10.64 -11.41
C LEU A 745 -20.05 10.36 -10.16
N SER A 746 -18.79 10.83 -10.13
CA SER A 746 -17.96 10.85 -8.94
C SER A 746 -17.40 12.24 -8.74
N SER A 747 -17.46 12.74 -7.52
CA SER A 747 -16.87 14.02 -7.13
C SER A 747 -16.08 13.86 -5.84
N GLU A 748 -14.98 14.57 -5.73
CA GLU A 748 -14.12 14.64 -4.55
C GLU A 748 -13.71 16.07 -4.30
N VAL A 749 -13.72 16.47 -3.04
CA VAL A 749 -13.25 17.76 -2.57
C VAL A 749 -12.31 17.51 -1.41
N GLY A 750 -11.13 18.09 -1.47
CA GLY A 750 -10.14 18.06 -0.40
C GLY A 750 -9.67 19.48 -0.09
N ALA A 751 -9.49 19.76 1.18
CA ALA A 751 -8.91 21.02 1.62
C ALA A 751 -8.05 20.78 2.85
N TRP A 752 -6.94 21.50 2.96
CA TRP A 752 -6.22 21.58 4.22
C TRP A 752 -5.66 22.98 4.44
N ILE A 753 -5.57 23.33 5.72
CA ILE A 753 -4.96 24.56 6.22
C ILE A 753 -3.93 24.15 7.26
N GLN A 754 -2.70 24.59 7.08
CA GLN A 754 -1.60 24.30 7.98
C GLN A 754 -1.01 25.63 8.49
N HIS A 755 -0.94 25.77 9.81
CA HIS A 755 -0.22 26.83 10.48
C HIS A 755 1.10 26.32 11.02
N GLN A 756 2.21 26.93 10.63
CA GLN A 756 3.54 26.53 11.07
C GLN A 756 4.36 27.74 11.52
N SER A 757 5.14 27.53 12.58
CA SER A 757 6.10 28.50 13.06
C SER A 757 7.47 28.25 12.48
N TYR A 758 8.21 29.30 12.24
CA TYR A 758 9.59 29.24 11.77
C TYR A 758 10.48 30.29 12.46
N PHE A 759 11.79 30.09 12.39
CA PHE A 759 12.80 31.02 12.87
C PHE A 759 13.91 31.07 11.82
N THR A 760 13.82 32.05 10.93
CA THR A 760 14.84 32.25 9.89
C THR A 760 15.31 33.71 9.97
N THR A 761 16.54 33.93 10.33
CA THR A 761 17.10 35.26 10.59
C THR A 761 18.53 35.38 10.11
N THR A 762 18.99 36.60 9.94
CA THR A 762 20.40 36.93 9.66
C THR A 762 21.15 37.38 10.93
N SER A 763 20.46 37.54 12.07
CA SER A 763 21.04 38.02 13.31
C SER A 763 20.61 37.20 14.52
N LEU A 764 21.55 36.84 15.39
CA LEU A 764 21.27 36.16 16.66
C LEU A 764 20.48 37.02 17.64
N THR A 765 20.60 38.36 17.56
CA THR A 765 19.92 39.30 18.46
C THR A 765 18.45 39.50 18.12
N ASN A 766 18.01 39.21 16.89
CA ASN A 766 16.66 39.40 16.40
C ASN A 766 16.01 38.08 15.97
N MET A 767 16.16 37.04 16.79
CA MET A 767 15.53 35.73 16.51
C MET A 767 14.05 35.75 16.92
N GLU A 768 13.22 36.41 16.12
CA GLU A 768 11.76 36.45 16.30
C GLU A 768 11.10 35.18 15.74
N ARG A 769 9.93 34.85 16.29
CA ARG A 769 9.09 33.79 15.77
C ARG A 769 8.30 34.32 14.58
N GLY A 770 8.52 33.76 13.42
CA GLY A 770 7.69 33.92 12.25
C GLY A 770 6.59 32.85 12.23
N SER A 771 5.52 33.07 11.48
CA SER A 771 4.51 32.10 11.19
C SER A 771 4.09 32.14 9.73
N SER A 772 3.73 30.97 9.20
CA SER A 772 3.20 30.80 7.84
C SER A 772 1.93 29.98 7.88
N ASN A 773 0.92 30.43 7.13
CA ASN A 773 -0.27 29.67 6.81
C ASN A 773 -0.14 29.14 5.39
N SER A 774 -0.24 27.85 5.23
CA SER A 774 -0.32 27.19 3.93
C SER A 774 -1.71 26.59 3.75
N GLU A 775 -2.28 26.76 2.58
CA GLU A 775 -3.64 26.32 2.25
C GLU A 775 -3.61 25.55 0.93
N ASN A 776 -4.29 24.43 0.89
CA ASN A 776 -4.50 23.68 -0.32
C ASN A 776 -6.00 23.39 -0.47
N PHE A 777 -6.50 23.60 -1.64
CA PHE A 777 -7.85 23.21 -2.02
C PHE A 777 -7.78 22.42 -3.31
N LYS A 778 -8.47 21.30 -3.36
CA LYS A 778 -8.63 20.49 -4.56
C LYS A 778 -10.08 20.07 -4.73
N ALA A 779 -10.55 20.08 -5.96
CA ALA A 779 -11.86 19.56 -6.32
C ALA A 779 -11.77 18.81 -7.64
N ASN A 780 -12.39 17.65 -7.70
CA ASN A 780 -12.41 16.80 -8.88
C ASN A 780 -13.82 16.35 -9.19
N LEU A 781 -14.13 16.29 -10.47
CA LEU A 781 -15.37 15.74 -10.99
C LEU A 781 -15.04 14.77 -12.11
N ARG A 782 -15.65 13.59 -12.04
CA ARG A 782 -15.58 12.56 -13.07
C ARG A 782 -16.99 12.15 -13.49
N LEU A 783 -17.26 12.21 -14.78
CA LEU A 783 -18.47 11.67 -15.37
C LEU A 783 -18.08 10.52 -16.30
N THR A 784 -18.55 9.33 -16.01
CA THR A 784 -18.30 8.12 -16.80
C THR A 784 -19.59 7.75 -17.55
N TRP A 785 -19.49 7.60 -18.85
CA TRP A 785 -20.53 7.02 -19.70
C TRP A 785 -20.05 5.69 -20.26
N CYS A 786 -20.76 4.61 -19.94
CA CYS A 786 -20.38 3.26 -20.29
C CYS A 786 -21.51 2.57 -21.08
N LEU A 787 -21.21 2.23 -22.31
CA LEU A 787 -22.03 1.37 -23.18
C LEU A 787 -21.29 0.07 -23.46
N PRO A 788 -21.95 -0.99 -23.98
CA PRO A 788 -21.30 -2.28 -24.24
C PRO A 788 -20.07 -2.23 -25.16
N GLN A 789 -19.92 -1.21 -25.98
CA GLN A 789 -18.81 -1.05 -26.93
C GLN A 789 -18.00 0.23 -26.69
N LEU A 790 -18.49 1.16 -25.89
CA LEU A 790 -17.91 2.50 -25.75
C LEU A 790 -17.93 2.93 -24.29
N GLN A 791 -16.76 3.35 -23.78
CA GLN A 791 -16.66 4.02 -22.51
C GLN A 791 -15.99 5.38 -22.69
N ILE A 792 -16.62 6.43 -22.16
CA ILE A 792 -16.08 7.77 -22.12
C ILE A 792 -16.01 8.22 -20.68
N ASN A 793 -14.83 8.67 -20.25
CA ASN A 793 -14.63 9.32 -18.95
C ASN A 793 -14.25 10.78 -19.19
N LEU A 794 -15.10 11.67 -18.72
CA LEU A 794 -14.79 13.11 -18.67
C LEU A 794 -14.31 13.43 -17.25
N LYS A 795 -13.19 14.10 -17.14
CA LYS A 795 -12.61 14.50 -15.85
C LYS A 795 -12.28 15.99 -15.88
N THR A 796 -12.56 16.67 -14.79
CA THR A 796 -12.09 18.02 -14.54
C THR A 796 -11.67 18.14 -13.09
N GLY A 797 -10.56 18.82 -12.84
CA GLY A 797 -10.05 19.01 -11.49
C GLY A 797 -9.33 20.34 -11.36
N VAL A 798 -9.47 20.97 -10.22
CA VAL A 798 -8.74 22.16 -9.83
C VAL A 798 -8.00 21.93 -8.54
N GLN A 799 -6.75 22.35 -8.49
CA GLN A 799 -5.94 22.35 -7.27
C GLN A 799 -5.29 23.72 -7.10
N THR A 800 -5.45 24.29 -5.93
CA THR A 800 -4.77 25.52 -5.53
C THR A 800 -3.87 25.23 -4.34
N LEU A 801 -2.66 25.76 -4.36
CA LEU A 801 -1.78 25.80 -3.21
C LEU A 801 -1.37 27.25 -2.98
N SER A 802 -1.54 27.74 -1.78
CA SER A 802 -1.11 29.07 -1.38
C SER A 802 -0.36 29.02 -0.04
N ALA A 803 0.53 29.97 0.15
CA ALA A 803 1.22 30.20 1.40
C ALA A 803 1.29 31.68 1.71
N THR A 804 0.96 32.05 2.93
CA THR A 804 1.01 33.45 3.41
C THR A 804 1.79 33.49 4.70
N ASN A 805 2.79 34.32 4.79
CA ASN A 805 3.55 34.54 6.02
C ASN A 805 2.98 35.70 6.84
N ASN A 806 3.41 35.84 8.09
CA ASN A 806 2.94 36.92 9.01
C ASN A 806 3.36 38.33 8.59
N ARG A 807 4.18 38.49 7.53
CA ARG A 807 4.56 39.80 6.92
C ARG A 807 3.75 40.06 5.65
N ALA A 808 2.64 39.31 5.42
CA ALA A 808 1.70 39.46 4.31
C ALA A 808 2.26 39.15 2.91
N ASN A 809 3.41 38.49 2.81
CA ASN A 809 3.86 37.94 1.53
C ASN A 809 2.97 36.73 1.18
N HIS A 810 2.39 36.78 -0.01
CA HIS A 810 1.48 35.75 -0.51
C HIS A 810 2.10 35.12 -1.75
N TYR A 811 2.17 33.77 -1.72
CA TYR A 811 2.56 32.95 -2.86
C TYR A 811 1.45 31.96 -3.14
N GLY A 812 1.12 31.77 -4.40
CA GLY A 812 0.03 30.88 -4.73
C GLY A 812 0.06 30.50 -6.20
N GLY A 813 -0.48 29.32 -6.47
CA GLY A 813 -0.66 28.87 -7.84
C GLY A 813 -1.84 27.92 -7.94
N THR A 814 -2.41 27.90 -9.13
CA THR A 814 -3.59 27.10 -9.46
C THR A 814 -3.30 26.25 -10.69
N ASP A 815 -3.60 24.97 -10.55
CA ASP A 815 -3.58 24.00 -11.65
C ASP A 815 -5.00 23.55 -11.94
N TRP A 816 -5.40 23.64 -13.19
CA TRP A 816 -6.67 23.11 -13.68
C TRP A 816 -6.36 22.02 -14.69
N VAL A 817 -6.86 20.81 -14.44
CA VAL A 817 -6.63 19.62 -15.23
C VAL A 817 -7.94 19.13 -15.81
N ASN A 818 -8.03 19.04 -17.13
CA ASN A 818 -9.20 18.56 -17.84
C ASN A 818 -8.82 17.35 -18.70
N GLY A 819 -9.61 16.30 -18.65
CA GLY A 819 -9.26 15.07 -19.35
C GLY A 819 -10.44 14.37 -19.99
N ILE A 820 -10.17 13.72 -21.10
CA ILE A 820 -11.11 12.83 -21.81
C ILE A 820 -10.39 11.51 -22.04
N LEU A 821 -10.94 10.43 -21.48
CA LEU A 821 -10.49 9.07 -21.75
C LEU A 821 -11.59 8.35 -22.54
N LEU A 822 -11.21 7.81 -23.70
CA LEU A 822 -12.05 7.07 -24.61
C LEU A 822 -11.54 5.64 -24.71
N ASN A 823 -12.42 4.67 -24.49
CA ASN A 823 -12.18 3.26 -24.81
C ASN A 823 -13.31 2.80 -25.77
N TYR A 824 -12.94 2.32 -26.95
CA TYR A 824 -13.90 1.92 -27.96
C TYR A 824 -13.54 0.56 -28.57
N ASN A 825 -14.46 -0.40 -28.44
CA ASN A 825 -14.36 -1.72 -29.04
C ASN A 825 -15.01 -1.71 -30.43
N LEU A 826 -14.18 -1.90 -31.43
CA LEU A 826 -14.59 -1.99 -32.82
C LEU A 826 -14.89 -3.44 -33.21
N PRO A 827 -15.63 -3.66 -34.31
CA PRO A 827 -15.75 -4.98 -34.94
C PRO A 827 -14.40 -5.61 -35.22
N TYR A 828 -14.36 -6.93 -35.33
CA TYR A 828 -13.16 -7.73 -35.65
C TYR A 828 -12.09 -7.66 -34.55
N ASP A 829 -12.47 -7.53 -33.27
CA ASP A 829 -11.60 -7.51 -32.10
C ASP A 829 -10.54 -6.38 -32.11
N PHE A 830 -10.82 -5.28 -32.78
CA PHE A 830 -10.05 -4.05 -32.63
C PHE A 830 -10.54 -3.26 -31.41
N GLN A 831 -9.59 -2.63 -30.73
CA GLN A 831 -9.88 -1.70 -29.64
C GLN A 831 -9.03 -0.46 -29.77
N ILE A 832 -9.64 0.70 -29.59
CA ILE A 832 -8.98 2.00 -29.54
C ILE A 832 -9.08 2.55 -28.13
N ASN A 833 -7.95 3.02 -27.60
CA ASN A 833 -7.91 3.80 -26.36
C ASN A 833 -7.25 5.14 -26.66
N SER A 834 -7.83 6.20 -26.14
CA SER A 834 -7.27 7.56 -26.25
C SER A 834 -7.44 8.27 -24.92
N ASP A 835 -6.37 8.84 -24.40
CA ASP A 835 -6.32 9.60 -23.16
C ASP A 835 -5.70 10.95 -23.45
N PHE A 836 -6.54 11.99 -23.46
CA PHE A 836 -6.13 13.37 -23.64
C PHE A 836 -6.32 14.14 -22.36
N THR A 837 -5.28 14.80 -21.87
CA THR A 837 -5.30 15.64 -20.67
C THR A 837 -4.72 17.01 -20.99
N LEU A 838 -5.46 18.06 -20.64
CA LEU A 838 -5.07 19.46 -20.76
C LEU A 838 -4.78 20.02 -19.37
N PHE A 839 -3.61 20.64 -19.21
CA PHE A 839 -3.15 21.32 -18.01
C PHE A 839 -3.14 22.83 -18.23
N LEU A 840 -3.89 23.55 -17.42
CA LEU A 840 -3.88 25.01 -17.36
C LEU A 840 -3.28 25.42 -16.01
N ARG A 841 -2.23 26.21 -16.02
CA ARG A 841 -1.42 26.54 -14.84
C ARG A 841 -1.28 28.06 -14.70
N SER A 842 -1.38 28.52 -13.45
CA SER A 842 -1.15 29.93 -13.12
C SER A 842 -0.37 30.07 -11.82
N GLY A 843 0.30 31.20 -11.63
CA GLY A 843 1.02 31.51 -10.40
C GLY A 843 2.39 30.84 -10.26
N TYR A 844 3.06 30.46 -11.34
CA TYR A 844 4.40 29.90 -11.34
C TYR A 844 5.47 30.96 -11.67
N SER A 845 6.58 30.89 -10.92
CA SER A 845 7.73 31.79 -11.06
C SER A 845 8.95 31.13 -11.70
N LEU A 846 9.01 29.78 -11.71
CA LEU A 846 10.13 29.04 -12.27
C LEU A 846 10.19 29.17 -13.80
N ALA A 847 11.39 29.44 -14.35
CA ALA A 847 11.64 29.54 -15.78
C ALA A 847 11.30 28.25 -16.54
N GLY A 848 10.72 28.37 -17.72
CA GLY A 848 10.45 27.26 -18.62
C GLY A 848 9.16 26.49 -18.34
N ILE A 849 8.34 26.94 -17.39
CA ILE A 849 7.03 26.38 -17.13
C ILE A 849 6.02 26.85 -18.19
N ARG A 850 5.31 25.90 -18.79
CA ARG A 850 4.24 26.21 -19.74
C ARG A 850 2.92 26.40 -19.00
N HIS A 851 2.27 27.55 -19.14
CA HIS A 851 0.95 27.82 -18.56
C HIS A 851 -0.16 26.95 -19.15
N CYS A 852 0.01 26.52 -20.39
CA CYS A 852 -0.87 25.56 -21.04
C CYS A 852 -0.02 24.43 -21.64
N SER A 853 -0.33 23.21 -21.29
CA SER A 853 0.31 22.03 -21.87
C SER A 853 -0.69 20.88 -21.93
N SER A 854 -0.44 19.93 -22.81
CA SER A 854 -1.32 18.77 -22.96
C SER A 854 -0.51 17.50 -22.99
N LEU A 855 -1.12 16.40 -22.52
CA LEU A 855 -0.65 15.04 -22.68
C LEU A 855 -1.68 14.27 -23.50
N TRP A 856 -1.27 13.73 -24.61
CA TRP A 856 -2.12 12.86 -25.42
C TRP A 856 -1.46 11.52 -25.64
N ASN A 857 -2.06 10.48 -25.04
CA ASN A 857 -1.68 9.08 -25.22
C ASN A 857 -2.77 8.38 -26.04
N ALA A 858 -2.37 7.53 -26.97
CA ALA A 858 -3.30 6.75 -27.77
C ALA A 858 -2.78 5.34 -27.99
N SER A 859 -3.67 4.38 -28.12
CA SER A 859 -3.29 3.04 -28.55
C SER A 859 -4.39 2.40 -29.40
N ILE A 860 -3.95 1.54 -30.32
CA ILE A 860 -4.83 0.63 -31.04
C ILE A 860 -4.33 -0.79 -30.79
N SER A 861 -5.24 -1.69 -30.47
CA SER A 861 -4.94 -3.09 -30.25
C SER A 861 -5.85 -3.99 -31.07
N LYS A 862 -5.36 -5.18 -31.42
CA LYS A 862 -6.09 -6.24 -32.09
C LYS A 862 -5.77 -7.57 -31.46
N SER A 863 -6.79 -8.37 -31.19
CA SER A 863 -6.65 -9.74 -30.74
C SER A 863 -6.82 -10.71 -31.90
N PHE A 864 -5.98 -11.73 -31.94
CA PHE A 864 -6.07 -12.86 -32.88
C PHE A 864 -6.40 -14.12 -32.07
N GLY A 865 -7.67 -14.46 -32.06
CA GLY A 865 -8.18 -15.52 -31.19
C GLY A 865 -8.04 -15.16 -29.69
N LYS A 866 -7.86 -16.20 -28.87
CA LYS A 866 -7.77 -16.03 -27.38
C LYS A 866 -6.34 -15.85 -26.88
N HIS A 867 -5.35 -16.10 -27.71
CA HIS A 867 -3.95 -16.28 -27.29
C HIS A 867 -2.97 -15.18 -27.73
N LEU A 868 -3.24 -14.49 -28.82
CA LEU A 868 -2.31 -13.54 -29.39
C LEU A 868 -2.94 -12.15 -29.52
N GLY A 869 -2.28 -11.11 -29.00
CA GLY A 869 -2.67 -9.72 -29.13
C GLY A 869 -1.50 -8.84 -29.61
N PHE A 870 -1.81 -7.88 -30.45
CA PHE A 870 -0.88 -6.81 -30.83
C PHE A 870 -1.45 -5.47 -30.39
N ARG A 871 -0.57 -4.59 -29.90
CA ARG A 871 -0.93 -3.25 -29.47
C ARG A 871 0.12 -2.25 -29.92
N LEU A 872 -0.30 -1.27 -30.69
CA LEU A 872 0.48 -0.09 -31.04
C LEU A 872 0.13 1.04 -30.08
N GLU A 873 1.13 1.58 -29.39
CA GLU A 873 0.99 2.64 -28.41
C GLU A 873 1.75 3.88 -28.86
N ALA A 874 1.17 5.04 -28.59
CA ALA A 874 1.80 6.34 -28.75
C ALA A 874 1.72 7.10 -27.41
N TYR A 875 2.85 7.53 -26.88
CA TYR A 875 2.99 8.27 -25.64
C TYR A 875 3.36 9.73 -25.94
N ASP A 876 2.69 10.67 -25.28
CA ASP A 876 2.88 12.12 -25.40
C ASP A 876 3.00 12.58 -26.87
N LEU A 877 1.96 12.28 -27.66
CA LEU A 877 1.92 12.59 -29.11
C LEU A 877 2.27 14.05 -29.43
N LEU A 878 1.86 14.98 -28.57
CA LEU A 878 2.06 16.42 -28.76
C LEU A 878 3.41 16.91 -28.22
N HIS A 879 4.15 16.07 -27.52
CA HIS A 879 5.44 16.38 -26.90
C HIS A 879 5.39 17.66 -26.03
N GLN A 880 4.38 17.74 -25.17
CA GLN A 880 4.12 18.92 -24.33
C GLN A 880 4.14 18.61 -22.82
N LEU A 881 4.38 17.38 -22.42
CA LEU A 881 4.41 17.01 -21.02
C LEU A 881 5.49 17.78 -20.27
N ASN A 882 5.09 18.41 -19.16
CA ASN A 882 5.96 19.13 -18.24
C ASN A 882 5.58 18.73 -16.81
N SER A 883 6.55 18.22 -16.05
CA SER A 883 6.37 17.79 -14.68
C SER A 883 6.76 18.89 -13.72
N ILE A 884 5.84 19.32 -12.87
CA ILE A 884 6.03 20.43 -11.93
C ILE A 884 5.49 20.02 -10.57
N GLU A 885 6.27 20.31 -9.55
CA GLU A 885 5.91 20.12 -8.15
C GLU A 885 6.00 21.45 -7.42
N ARG A 886 5.07 21.71 -6.50
CA ARG A 886 5.07 22.86 -5.60
C ARG A 886 5.07 22.39 -4.16
N ILE A 887 5.88 23.02 -3.34
CA ILE A 887 6.00 22.75 -1.92
C ILE A 887 5.89 24.07 -1.16
N ALA A 888 5.00 24.12 -0.18
CA ALA A 888 4.91 25.21 0.78
C ALA A 888 5.32 24.70 2.16
N THR A 889 6.28 25.36 2.78
CA THR A 889 6.71 25.07 4.15
C THR A 889 6.57 26.32 5.01
N ALA A 890 6.89 26.20 6.32
CA ALA A 890 6.89 27.36 7.21
C ALA A 890 7.86 28.47 6.76
N SER A 891 9.02 28.12 6.19
CA SER A 891 10.12 29.07 5.92
C SER A 891 10.41 29.28 4.44
N TYR A 892 9.80 28.54 3.52
CA TYR A 892 10.01 28.74 2.09
C TYR A 892 8.84 28.22 1.24
N TRP A 893 8.71 28.83 0.05
CA TRP A 893 7.92 28.34 -1.10
C TRP A 893 8.88 27.79 -2.14
N GLN A 894 8.56 26.65 -2.74
CA GLN A 894 9.42 26.00 -3.71
C GLN A 894 8.61 25.51 -4.92
N GLU A 895 9.19 25.72 -6.10
CA GLU A 895 8.74 25.19 -7.38
C GLU A 895 9.85 24.32 -7.97
N LYS A 896 9.50 23.14 -8.43
CA LYS A 896 10.45 22.17 -8.98
C LYS A 896 9.95 21.62 -10.30
N ASN A 897 10.78 21.67 -11.33
CA ASN A 897 10.55 21.02 -12.60
C ASN A 897 11.38 19.74 -12.66
N LYS A 898 10.81 18.63 -13.14
CA LYS A 898 11.49 17.32 -13.26
C LYS A 898 11.59 16.90 -14.73
N LEU A 899 12.63 16.16 -15.06
CA LEU A 899 12.80 15.54 -16.37
C LEU A 899 11.69 14.51 -16.60
N THR A 900 11.08 14.55 -17.79
CA THR A 900 10.01 13.62 -18.20
C THR A 900 10.48 12.72 -19.35
N LEU A 901 9.79 11.60 -19.56
CA LEU A 901 10.00 10.75 -20.71
C LEU A 901 9.63 11.50 -22.00
N PRO A 902 10.48 11.50 -23.03
CA PRO A 902 10.15 12.04 -24.34
C PRO A 902 9.10 11.16 -25.04
N LYS A 903 8.41 11.72 -26.03
CA LYS A 903 7.43 10.99 -26.83
C LYS A 903 8.03 9.75 -27.49
N TYR A 904 7.25 8.69 -27.57
CA TYR A 904 7.64 7.45 -28.27
C TYR A 904 6.42 6.72 -28.84
N PHE A 905 6.70 5.85 -29.81
CA PHE A 905 5.77 4.86 -30.33
C PHE A 905 6.31 3.48 -30.01
N MET A 906 5.44 2.54 -29.63
CA MET A 906 5.84 1.19 -29.27
C MET A 906 4.84 0.16 -29.80
N LEU A 907 5.33 -0.91 -30.39
CA LEU A 907 4.53 -2.07 -30.77
C LEU A 907 4.77 -3.18 -29.72
N ASN A 908 3.69 -3.64 -29.11
CA ASN A 908 3.69 -4.75 -28.15
C ASN A 908 3.00 -5.96 -28.78
N ALA A 909 3.59 -7.12 -28.64
CA ALA A 909 2.99 -8.41 -28.92
C ALA A 909 2.80 -9.16 -27.60
N THR A 910 1.59 -9.62 -27.31
CA THR A 910 1.26 -10.34 -26.07
C THR A 910 0.72 -11.72 -26.40
N TRP A 911 1.33 -12.75 -25.84
CA TRP A 911 0.84 -14.12 -25.90
C TRP A 911 0.28 -14.53 -24.55
N ILE A 912 -0.93 -15.09 -24.55
CA ILE A 912 -1.73 -15.52 -23.40
C ILE A 912 -1.89 -17.02 -23.44
N PHE A 913 -1.67 -17.74 -22.33
CA PHE A 913 -1.77 -19.20 -22.24
C PHE A 913 -2.47 -19.65 -20.96
#